data_e287d2b46735f1b53bd431038856b474
#
_entry.id   e287d2b46735f1b53bd431038856b474
#
_cell.length_a   1.000
_cell.length_b   1.000
_cell.length_c   1.000
_cell.angle_alpha   90.00
_cell.angle_beta   90.00
_cell.angle_gamma   90.00
#
_symmetry.space_group_name_H-M   'P 1'
#
loop_
_entity.id
_entity.type
_entity.pdbx_description
1 polymer ?
#
loop_
_entity_poly.entity_id
_entity_poly.type
_entity_poly.pdbx_seq_one_letter_code
_entity_poly.pdbx_strand_id
1 'polypeptide(L)'
;MRNQLRFLACLLPSLALGQSAAPPVHVVNTAPTLMAFTNATLHPDARTLLVKATLVVKNGEVIAAGNDVVIPAGAVVRDLNGLHIWPALIEPYSDLGLPASNADERKTETRAGRHWNGALRADAHAHQLYKADGDRSTKLREQGFALVIAHRMDGIARGTSAAIVLNDEEPVKSIVRPDVSAHFSFRKGSSKDAYPNSLTGSIALVRQAFLDALWYGSLRAPEETDAVLHELGCQLDGRMVFDAGDRNDVLRWSKVLAEFSLPGIIKGAGDEYARLAEIKAAGLPLIVPFSLPEAYDVEDPYDAQEVSFARLKHWELAPFNAAMLDSAAIPFALTTHGRKDLAAVWKELRKLVACGLDSARAIEALTTDPARLFGLDDRYGALRAGMAANFLITSHHLLHEKNVIHETWVTGKRYLLDDPDKPKLQGTYELNMVNAIWVMDISGERDKQEVTVRRSSEDDSLKVKVRFERQGSLVSLSFAPKDKPAELLRLNGTIHAGGGLWDGQGQKPGGDWFAWSALRKAERSASKPARSDTTKVKPPSLRGAINYPLVGYGWLLPPQQETVVFRNATVWTNTANGILRNTDVLVHEGKVVAVGVKLDAAPFSPARRNHRLRKWMPPGSTSPVALSMSIRTSPFRVVSTKDRTASPVKCAWAMW
;
A
#
# COMPACT_ATOMS: atom_id res chain seq x y z
N MET A 1 43.97 75.63 37.54
CA MET A 1 44.94 74.55 37.42
C MET A 1 44.22 73.26 37.76
N ARG A 2 44.14 72.47 36.77
CA ARG A 2 43.82 71.04 36.58
C ARG A 2 42.94 70.37 37.61
N ASN A 3 41.65 70.31 37.31
CA ASN A 3 40.70 69.37 37.84
C ASN A 3 40.82 68.05 37.06
N GLN A 4 41.12 66.97 37.76
CA GLN A 4 40.96 65.61 37.25
C GLN A 4 39.63 65.10 37.71
N LEU A 5 38.71 64.94 36.76
CA LEU A 5 37.45 64.27 36.96
C LEU A 5 37.71 62.76 36.92
N ARG A 6 37.63 62.10 38.04
CA ARG A 6 37.64 60.60 38.07
C ARG A 6 36.23 60.09 37.81
N PHE A 7 36.04 59.51 36.64
CA PHE A 7 34.87 58.73 36.35
C PHE A 7 34.91 57.41 37.17
N LEU A 8 34.07 57.35 38.19
CA LEU A 8 33.78 56.12 38.91
C LEU A 8 32.76 55.33 38.09
N ALA A 9 33.22 54.36 37.30
CA ALA A 9 32.34 53.40 36.64
C ALA A 9 31.78 52.47 37.69
N CYS A 10 30.53 52.69 38.10
CA CYS A 10 29.74 51.71 38.83
C CYS A 10 29.44 50.51 37.93
N LEU A 11 30.21 49.44 38.10
CA LEU A 11 29.84 48.11 37.66
C LEU A 11 28.65 47.64 38.55
N LEU A 12 27.44 47.85 38.07
CA LEU A 12 26.28 47.14 38.53
C LEU A 12 26.40 45.68 38.03
N PRO A 13 26.46 44.68 38.93
CA PRO A 13 26.27 43.33 38.50
C PRO A 13 24.82 43.24 37.99
N SER A 14 24.64 43.08 36.70
CA SER A 14 23.39 42.63 36.12
C SER A 14 23.12 41.24 36.73
N LEU A 15 22.35 41.22 37.81
CA LEU A 15 21.63 40.01 38.22
C LEU A 15 20.80 39.58 36.99
N ALA A 16 21.37 38.69 36.19
CA ALA A 16 20.59 37.88 35.32
C ALA A 16 19.64 37.08 36.21
N LEU A 17 18.47 37.65 36.44
CA LEU A 17 17.31 36.88 36.86
C LEU A 17 17.12 35.86 35.72
N GLY A 18 17.80 34.73 35.84
CA GLY A 18 17.46 33.57 35.06
C GLY A 18 15.95 33.41 35.25
N GLN A 19 15.19 33.69 34.19
CA GLN A 19 13.83 33.25 34.14
C GLN A 19 13.93 31.74 34.43
N SER A 20 13.57 31.35 35.66
CA SER A 20 13.25 29.95 35.90
C SER A 20 12.13 29.68 34.93
N ALA A 21 12.46 29.00 33.81
CA ALA A 21 11.42 28.46 32.96
C ALA A 21 10.47 27.75 33.89
N ALA A 22 9.24 28.26 34.02
CA ALA A 22 8.22 27.55 34.75
C ALA A 22 8.31 26.12 34.32
N PRO A 23 8.41 25.13 35.21
CA PRO A 23 8.47 23.74 34.80
C PRO A 23 7.29 23.54 33.84
N PRO A 24 7.52 23.02 32.65
CA PRO A 24 6.44 22.84 31.70
C PRO A 24 5.35 22.11 32.46
N VAL A 25 4.14 22.71 32.51
CA VAL A 25 2.95 22.06 33.10
C VAL A 25 2.52 21.01 32.06
N HIS A 26 3.44 20.08 31.79
CA HIS A 26 3.12 18.89 31.04
C HIS A 26 2.65 17.87 32.07
N VAL A 27 1.46 17.37 31.86
CA VAL A 27 1.09 16.09 32.45
C VAL A 27 2.20 15.13 32.03
N VAL A 28 3.09 14.82 32.99
CA VAL A 28 4.15 13.83 32.77
C VAL A 28 3.41 12.57 32.34
N ASN A 29 3.69 12.11 31.13
CA ASN A 29 3.11 10.85 30.64
C ASN A 29 3.62 9.76 31.58
N THR A 30 2.79 9.35 32.54
CA THR A 30 3.08 8.28 33.49
C THR A 30 2.82 6.90 32.91
N ALA A 31 2.80 6.77 31.57
CA ALA A 31 2.68 5.47 30.93
C ALA A 31 3.80 4.54 31.45
N PRO A 32 3.46 3.33 31.91
CA PRO A 32 4.43 2.43 32.48
C PRO A 32 5.49 2.07 31.46
N THR A 33 6.75 2.24 31.84
CA THR A 33 7.90 1.94 30.98
C THR A 33 8.17 0.44 30.83
N LEU A 34 7.63 -0.37 31.77
CA LEU A 34 7.77 -1.83 31.79
C LEU A 34 6.38 -2.47 31.90
N MET A 35 5.99 -3.21 30.89
CA MET A 35 4.69 -3.88 30.79
C MET A 35 4.84 -5.35 30.43
N ALA A 36 3.97 -6.20 30.97
CA ALA A 36 3.85 -7.60 30.61
C ALA A 36 2.41 -7.89 30.18
N PHE A 37 2.23 -8.38 28.97
CA PHE A 37 0.97 -8.82 28.41
C PHE A 37 0.90 -10.33 28.53
N THR A 38 0.04 -10.83 29.39
CA THR A 38 -0.06 -12.26 29.70
C THR A 38 -1.29 -12.89 29.07
N ASN A 39 -1.31 -14.23 29.05
CA ASN A 39 -2.45 -15.02 28.57
C ASN A 39 -2.91 -14.63 27.15
N ALA A 40 -1.96 -14.25 26.30
CA ALA A 40 -2.20 -13.84 24.92
C ALA A 40 -2.11 -15.02 23.94
N THR A 41 -2.81 -14.90 22.82
CA THR A 41 -2.51 -15.66 21.62
C THR A 41 -1.47 -14.86 20.83
N LEU A 42 -0.19 -15.17 21.01
CA LEU A 42 0.92 -14.39 20.48
C LEU A 42 1.38 -14.94 19.13
N HIS A 43 1.52 -14.05 18.17
CA HIS A 43 2.13 -14.29 16.87
C HIS A 43 3.45 -13.49 16.78
N PRO A 44 4.60 -14.07 17.14
CA PRO A 44 5.89 -13.39 17.02
C PRO A 44 6.22 -12.99 15.58
N ASP A 45 5.71 -13.76 14.64
CA ASP A 45 5.72 -13.52 13.18
C ASP A 45 4.46 -14.14 12.54
N ALA A 46 4.31 -14.04 11.22
CA ALA A 46 3.11 -14.48 10.53
C ALA A 46 2.87 -16.01 10.56
N ARG A 47 3.90 -16.82 10.82
CA ARG A 47 3.83 -18.30 10.81
C ARG A 47 3.83 -18.93 12.18
N THR A 48 4.30 -18.21 13.18
CA THR A 48 4.42 -18.75 14.55
C THR A 48 3.21 -18.38 15.37
N LEU A 49 2.62 -19.37 16.05
CA LEU A 49 1.49 -19.20 16.96
C LEU A 49 1.85 -19.76 18.35
N LEU A 50 1.75 -18.94 19.37
CA LEU A 50 1.96 -19.31 20.77
C LEU A 50 0.69 -18.99 21.58
N VAL A 51 0.10 -20.02 22.20
CA VAL A 51 -1.13 -19.86 23.00
C VAL A 51 -0.76 -19.69 24.46
N LYS A 52 -1.50 -18.80 25.18
CA LYS A 52 -1.22 -18.44 26.58
C LYS A 52 0.20 -17.90 26.79
N ALA A 53 0.69 -17.19 25.80
CA ALA A 53 2.03 -16.62 25.80
C ALA A 53 2.07 -15.26 26.51
N THR A 54 3.28 -14.84 26.84
CA THR A 54 3.57 -13.54 27.46
C THR A 54 4.49 -12.72 26.56
N LEU A 55 4.15 -11.44 26.37
CA LEU A 55 4.99 -10.44 25.73
C LEU A 55 5.41 -9.44 26.79
N VAL A 56 6.73 -9.22 26.96
CA VAL A 56 7.27 -8.20 27.88
C VAL A 56 7.91 -7.08 27.08
N VAL A 57 7.49 -5.85 27.39
CA VAL A 57 7.95 -4.61 26.73
C VAL A 57 8.54 -3.68 27.76
N LYS A 58 9.69 -3.08 27.46
CA LYS A 58 10.34 -2.05 28.28
C LYS A 58 10.85 -0.90 27.41
N ASN A 59 10.52 0.32 27.75
CA ASN A 59 10.99 1.52 27.05
C ASN A 59 10.79 1.47 25.52
N GLY A 60 9.68 0.90 25.04
CA GLY A 60 9.39 0.79 23.61
C GLY A 60 10.10 -0.36 22.89
N GLU A 61 10.75 -1.25 23.60
CA GLU A 61 11.39 -2.45 23.05
C GLU A 61 10.79 -3.73 23.63
N VAL A 62 10.73 -4.78 22.81
CA VAL A 62 10.38 -6.13 23.25
C VAL A 62 11.58 -6.72 23.98
N ILE A 63 11.39 -7.13 25.24
CA ILE A 63 12.44 -7.80 26.02
C ILE A 63 12.34 -9.31 25.89
N ALA A 64 11.11 -9.83 25.93
CA ALA A 64 10.85 -11.26 25.82
C ALA A 64 9.47 -11.51 25.23
N ALA A 65 9.35 -12.61 24.48
CA ALA A 65 8.10 -13.09 23.87
C ALA A 65 8.10 -14.63 23.86
N GLY A 66 7.11 -15.26 24.49
CA GLY A 66 7.06 -16.72 24.56
C GLY A 66 6.10 -17.26 25.62
N ASN A 67 6.06 -18.58 25.78
CA ASN A 67 5.19 -19.23 26.79
C ASN A 67 5.81 -19.20 28.20
N ASP A 68 7.12 -19.38 28.31
CA ASP A 68 7.86 -19.52 29.58
C ASP A 68 8.63 -18.24 29.93
N VAL A 69 8.02 -17.08 29.72
CA VAL A 69 8.65 -15.79 29.98
C VAL A 69 8.53 -15.44 31.45
N VAL A 70 9.68 -15.19 32.10
CA VAL A 70 9.74 -14.64 33.45
C VAL A 70 9.38 -13.16 33.42
N ILE A 71 8.33 -12.78 34.14
CA ILE A 71 7.90 -11.38 34.23
C ILE A 71 8.84 -10.65 35.17
N PRO A 72 9.54 -9.59 34.73
CA PRO A 72 10.43 -8.81 35.61
C PRO A 72 9.66 -8.12 36.76
N ALA A 73 10.31 -8.03 37.90
CA ALA A 73 9.75 -7.30 39.05
C ALA A 73 9.46 -5.83 38.67
N GLY A 74 8.32 -5.31 39.12
CA GLY A 74 7.88 -3.95 38.82
C GLY A 74 7.18 -3.78 37.45
N ALA A 75 6.98 -4.86 36.69
CA ALA A 75 6.20 -4.79 35.49
C ALA A 75 4.69 -4.59 35.78
N VAL A 76 4.06 -3.71 35.04
CA VAL A 76 2.59 -3.64 35.03
C VAL A 76 2.07 -4.81 34.20
N VAL A 77 1.38 -5.71 34.87
CA VAL A 77 0.84 -6.93 34.21
C VAL A 77 -0.57 -6.65 33.72
N ARG A 78 -0.81 -6.97 32.45
CA ARG A 78 -2.12 -6.92 31.82
C ARG A 78 -2.49 -8.28 31.26
N ASP A 79 -3.54 -8.88 31.79
CA ASP A 79 -4.10 -10.12 31.25
C ASP A 79 -4.95 -9.81 30.01
N LEU A 80 -4.61 -10.43 28.88
CA LEU A 80 -5.31 -10.25 27.60
C LEU A 80 -6.44 -11.26 27.39
N ASN A 81 -6.62 -12.23 28.30
CA ASN A 81 -7.71 -13.18 28.26
C ASN A 81 -7.90 -13.85 26.88
N GLY A 82 -6.82 -14.22 26.23
CA GLY A 82 -6.80 -14.89 24.91
C GLY A 82 -6.84 -13.98 23.69
N LEU A 83 -6.90 -12.66 23.83
CA LEU A 83 -6.74 -11.74 22.71
C LEU A 83 -5.44 -12.00 21.96
N HIS A 84 -5.44 -11.68 20.66
CA HIS A 84 -4.28 -11.90 19.81
C HIS A 84 -3.31 -10.72 19.86
N ILE A 85 -2.02 -11.03 19.84
CA ILE A 85 -0.95 -10.03 19.62
C ILE A 85 -0.27 -10.35 18.28
N TRP A 86 -0.13 -9.35 17.41
CA TRP A 86 0.53 -9.43 16.12
C TRP A 86 1.59 -8.35 15.97
N PRO A 87 2.67 -8.56 15.18
CA PRO A 87 3.51 -7.46 14.74
C PRO A 87 2.67 -6.42 14.00
N ALA A 88 2.92 -5.14 14.26
CA ALA A 88 2.25 -4.09 13.53
C ALA A 88 2.76 -4.02 12.08
N LEU A 89 1.88 -3.54 11.18
CA LEU A 89 2.13 -3.50 9.75
C LEU A 89 3.11 -2.39 9.36
N ILE A 90 3.78 -2.59 8.24
CA ILE A 90 4.71 -1.65 7.62
C ILE A 90 4.19 -1.26 6.25
N GLU A 91 4.05 0.04 5.98
CA GLU A 91 3.73 0.57 4.66
C GLU A 91 5.03 0.89 3.91
N PRO A 92 5.39 0.11 2.87
CA PRO A 92 6.69 0.25 2.21
C PRO A 92 6.77 1.38 1.18
N TYR A 93 5.66 2.05 0.84
CA TYR A 93 5.66 3.05 -0.23
C TYR A 93 4.61 4.13 0.03
N SER A 94 5.01 5.24 0.63
CA SER A 94 4.12 6.31 1.08
C SER A 94 4.72 7.70 0.82
N ASP A 95 3.85 8.70 0.76
CA ASP A 95 4.21 10.13 0.76
C ASP A 95 3.79 10.84 2.06
N LEU A 96 3.59 10.07 3.13
CA LEU A 96 3.12 10.60 4.41
C LEU A 96 4.00 11.75 4.89
N GLY A 97 3.37 12.91 5.15
CA GLY A 97 4.04 14.08 5.69
C GLY A 97 5.02 14.78 4.74
N LEU A 98 5.01 14.42 3.45
CA LEU A 98 5.90 15.02 2.46
C LEU A 98 5.13 15.91 1.47
N PRO A 99 5.77 16.94 0.91
CA PRO A 99 5.13 17.84 -0.04
C PRO A 99 4.75 17.11 -1.33
N ALA A 100 3.53 17.33 -1.81
CA ALA A 100 3.00 16.69 -3.01
C ALA A 100 3.72 17.09 -4.30
N SER A 101 4.29 18.32 -4.35
CA SER A 101 5.00 18.81 -5.53
C SER A 101 6.04 19.88 -5.16
N ASN A 102 6.96 20.15 -6.07
CA ASN A 102 7.97 21.23 -5.94
C ASN A 102 7.41 22.63 -6.25
N ALA A 103 6.11 22.79 -6.39
CA ALA A 103 5.53 24.05 -6.88
C ALA A 103 5.86 25.25 -5.98
N ASP A 104 5.97 25.06 -4.69
CA ASP A 104 6.27 26.12 -3.73
C ASP A 104 7.77 26.39 -3.55
N GLU A 105 8.63 25.41 -3.81
CA GLU A 105 10.09 25.57 -3.72
C GLU A 105 10.69 26.44 -4.83
N ARG A 106 9.94 26.68 -5.92
CA ARG A 106 10.45 27.39 -7.10
C ARG A 106 10.52 28.92 -6.96
N LYS A 107 9.86 29.48 -5.96
CA LYS A 107 9.81 30.94 -5.80
C LYS A 107 11.04 31.52 -5.10
N THR A 108 11.86 30.70 -4.45
CA THR A 108 12.89 31.18 -3.51
C THR A 108 14.31 30.74 -3.85
N GLU A 109 14.56 29.92 -4.86
CA GLU A 109 15.90 29.35 -5.05
C GLU A 109 16.57 29.73 -6.37
N THR A 110 17.64 30.50 -6.23
CA THR A 110 18.73 30.57 -7.21
C THR A 110 19.29 29.14 -7.39
N ARG A 111 19.23 28.62 -8.61
CA ARG A 111 19.63 27.23 -8.97
C ARG A 111 21.15 26.98 -8.92
N ALA A 112 21.92 27.78 -8.21
CA ALA A 112 23.35 27.57 -8.07
C ALA A 112 23.61 26.19 -7.41
N GLY A 113 24.36 25.34 -8.10
CA GLY A 113 24.73 24.01 -7.64
C GLY A 113 23.68 22.90 -7.85
N ARG A 114 22.62 23.15 -8.63
CA ARG A 114 21.59 22.14 -8.99
C ARG A 114 21.69 21.74 -10.46
N HIS A 115 21.35 20.49 -10.72
CA HIS A 115 21.29 19.94 -12.08
C HIS A 115 20.34 20.75 -12.97
N TRP A 116 20.69 20.90 -14.26
CA TRP A 116 19.92 21.68 -15.24
C TRP A 116 18.48 21.18 -15.43
N ASN A 117 18.21 19.87 -15.23
CA ASN A 117 16.90 19.29 -15.37
C ASN A 117 16.20 19.16 -14.01
N GLY A 118 15.09 19.88 -13.83
CA GLY A 118 14.34 19.93 -12.59
C GLY A 118 13.53 18.66 -12.24
N ALA A 119 13.50 17.67 -13.13
CA ALA A 119 12.93 16.36 -12.84
C ALA A 119 13.91 15.46 -12.06
N LEU A 120 15.19 15.84 -12.01
CA LEU A 120 16.21 15.15 -11.22
C LEU A 120 16.40 15.88 -9.89
N ARG A 121 16.00 15.26 -8.81
CA ARG A 121 16.02 15.77 -7.45
C ARG A 121 16.61 14.76 -6.47
N ALA A 122 17.74 14.17 -6.85
CA ALA A 122 18.48 13.25 -5.97
C ALA A 122 18.92 13.94 -4.66
N ASP A 123 19.07 15.28 -4.69
CA ASP A 123 19.37 16.14 -3.55
C ASP A 123 18.24 16.26 -2.50
N ALA A 124 17.08 15.70 -2.75
CA ALA A 124 15.95 15.78 -1.83
C ALA A 124 15.98 14.65 -0.80
N HIS A 125 16.02 14.98 0.47
CA HIS A 125 16.01 14.03 1.56
C HIS A 125 14.66 14.06 2.29
N ALA A 126 13.94 12.93 2.32
CA ALA A 126 12.61 12.88 2.94
C ALA A 126 12.65 13.27 4.43
N HIS A 127 13.70 12.88 5.16
CA HIS A 127 13.85 13.22 6.57
C HIS A 127 13.95 14.73 6.86
N GLN A 128 14.44 15.51 5.89
CA GLN A 128 14.53 16.99 6.00
C GLN A 128 13.20 17.67 5.63
N LEU A 129 12.40 17.02 4.79
CA LEU A 129 11.14 17.56 4.26
C LEU A 129 9.91 17.13 5.06
N TYR A 130 10.07 16.11 5.91
CA TYR A 130 8.97 15.51 6.65
C TYR A 130 8.31 16.48 7.63
N LYS A 131 7.00 16.53 7.59
CA LYS A 131 6.13 17.21 8.57
C LYS A 131 5.14 16.21 9.12
N ALA A 132 4.92 16.25 10.42
CA ALA A 132 3.94 15.35 11.05
C ALA A 132 2.54 15.57 10.45
N ASP A 133 1.91 14.47 10.05
CA ASP A 133 0.54 14.42 9.53
C ASP A 133 -0.29 13.51 10.44
N GLY A 134 -0.85 14.08 11.49
CA GLY A 134 -1.58 13.34 12.52
C GLY A 134 -2.82 12.64 12.00
N ASP A 135 -3.55 13.26 11.06
CA ASP A 135 -4.78 12.69 10.52
C ASP A 135 -4.51 11.44 9.67
N ARG A 136 -3.52 11.51 8.76
CA ARG A 136 -3.13 10.35 7.96
C ARG A 136 -2.46 9.27 8.80
N SER A 137 -1.65 9.65 9.78
CA SER A 137 -1.03 8.73 10.74
C SER A 137 -2.10 7.97 11.54
N THR A 138 -3.14 8.67 12.00
CA THR A 138 -4.27 8.06 12.72
C THR A 138 -5.00 7.03 11.85
N LYS A 139 -5.35 7.39 10.62
CA LYS A 139 -6.00 6.47 9.67
C LYS A 139 -5.17 5.21 9.38
N LEU A 140 -3.85 5.35 9.29
CA LEU A 140 -2.95 4.21 9.11
C LEU A 140 -2.90 3.32 10.36
N ARG A 141 -2.80 3.93 11.57
CA ARG A 141 -2.84 3.18 12.84
C ARG A 141 -4.15 2.43 13.06
N GLU A 142 -5.28 3.01 12.65
CA GLU A 142 -6.60 2.33 12.66
C GLU A 142 -6.61 1.04 11.83
N GLN A 143 -5.78 0.96 10.80
CA GLN A 143 -5.60 -0.24 10.00
C GLN A 143 -4.45 -1.14 10.50
N GLY A 144 -3.76 -0.76 11.57
CA GLY A 144 -2.70 -1.56 12.17
C GLY A 144 -1.29 -1.24 11.67
N PHE A 145 -1.09 -0.18 10.90
CA PHE A 145 0.25 0.26 10.50
C PHE A 145 0.93 1.02 11.64
N ALA A 146 2.23 0.76 11.85
CA ALA A 146 3.04 1.45 12.83
C ALA A 146 4.29 2.11 12.25
N LEU A 147 4.70 1.71 11.05
CA LEU A 147 5.88 2.20 10.35
C LEU A 147 5.56 2.45 8.89
N VAL A 148 6.09 3.52 8.33
CA VAL A 148 5.99 3.84 6.90
C VAL A 148 7.37 4.17 6.33
N ILE A 149 7.60 3.80 5.06
CA ILE A 149 8.72 4.28 4.26
C ILE A 149 8.19 5.41 3.40
N ALA A 150 8.50 6.64 3.82
CA ALA A 150 8.00 7.83 3.17
C ALA A 150 9.04 8.47 2.24
N HIS A 151 8.64 8.82 1.03
CA HIS A 151 9.45 9.49 0.03
C HIS A 151 8.62 10.45 -0.80
N ARG A 152 9.27 11.38 -1.47
CA ARG A 152 8.59 12.27 -2.44
C ARG A 152 8.15 11.47 -3.65
N MET A 153 6.95 11.76 -4.17
CA MET A 153 6.41 11.09 -5.36
C MET A 153 6.50 11.93 -6.64
N ASP A 154 7.29 12.99 -6.62
CA ASP A 154 7.42 13.95 -7.73
C ASP A 154 8.81 13.91 -8.36
N GLY A 155 8.87 13.80 -9.70
CA GLY A 155 10.10 13.77 -10.46
C GLY A 155 10.56 12.39 -10.93
N ILE A 156 11.67 12.37 -11.67
CA ILE A 156 12.34 11.15 -12.18
C ILE A 156 13.31 10.60 -11.13
N ALA A 157 14.27 11.38 -10.66
CA ALA A 157 14.99 11.08 -9.44
C ALA A 157 14.31 11.85 -8.31
N ARG A 158 13.80 11.11 -7.32
CA ARG A 158 12.93 11.69 -6.28
C ARG A 158 13.64 11.94 -4.95
N GLY A 159 14.94 11.61 -4.91
CA GLY A 159 15.75 11.66 -3.70
C GLY A 159 15.53 10.45 -2.79
N THR A 160 15.85 10.61 -1.50
CA THR A 160 15.83 9.52 -0.54
C THR A 160 14.53 9.46 0.26
N SER A 161 14.19 8.25 0.74
CA SER A 161 13.10 8.00 1.68
C SER A 161 13.57 8.00 3.12
N ALA A 162 12.62 8.13 4.06
CA ALA A 162 12.85 7.95 5.49
C ALA A 162 11.90 6.90 6.08
N ALA A 163 12.37 6.13 7.04
CA ALA A 163 11.52 5.26 7.85
C ALA A 163 10.95 6.05 9.03
N ILE A 164 9.63 6.11 9.11
CA ILE A 164 8.90 6.97 10.05
C ILE A 164 7.93 6.10 10.85
N VAL A 165 8.04 6.15 12.18
CA VAL A 165 7.06 5.52 13.08
C VAL A 165 5.88 6.47 13.31
N LEU A 166 4.69 5.89 13.43
CA LEU A 166 3.43 6.63 13.56
C LEU A 166 3.10 6.95 15.02
N ASN A 167 3.99 7.66 15.70
CA ASN A 167 3.93 7.88 17.17
C ASN A 167 3.36 9.24 17.61
N ASP A 168 2.92 10.11 16.67
CA ASP A 168 2.41 11.48 16.95
C ASP A 168 3.35 12.33 17.80
N GLU A 169 4.65 12.13 17.67
CA GLU A 169 5.67 12.94 18.32
C GLU A 169 6.28 13.95 17.35
N GLU A 170 7.24 14.72 17.84
CA GLU A 170 8.01 15.63 17.00
C GLU A 170 8.66 14.88 15.84
N PRO A 171 8.77 15.47 14.64
CA PRO A 171 9.31 14.79 13.45
C PRO A 171 10.65 14.08 13.69
N VAL A 172 11.56 14.69 14.45
CA VAL A 172 12.88 14.11 14.76
C VAL A 172 12.77 12.80 15.54
N LYS A 173 11.77 12.66 16.42
CA LYS A 173 11.55 11.44 17.22
C LYS A 173 10.79 10.37 16.44
N SER A 174 10.07 10.78 15.39
CA SER A 174 9.32 9.87 14.53
C SER A 174 10.19 9.24 13.43
N ILE A 175 11.26 9.92 13.01
CA ILE A 175 12.20 9.40 12.01
C ILE A 175 13.16 8.42 12.67
N VAL A 176 13.01 7.13 12.38
CA VAL A 176 13.85 6.06 12.97
C VAL A 176 15.05 5.72 12.11
N ARG A 177 14.98 5.98 10.81
CA ARG A 177 16.12 5.88 9.90
C ARG A 177 15.96 6.90 8.77
N PRO A 178 16.89 7.86 8.61
CA PRO A 178 16.97 8.71 7.43
C PRO A 178 17.55 7.92 6.25
N ASP A 179 17.34 8.39 5.03
CA ASP A 179 17.99 7.92 3.80
C ASP A 179 17.98 6.38 3.62
N VAL A 180 16.77 5.79 3.72
CA VAL A 180 16.58 4.34 3.66
C VAL A 180 16.80 3.79 2.26
N SER A 181 16.31 4.50 1.24
CA SER A 181 16.40 4.13 -0.17
C SER A 181 16.23 5.36 -1.07
N ALA A 182 16.85 5.34 -2.25
CA ALA A 182 16.60 6.32 -3.30
C ALA A 182 15.40 5.91 -4.15
N HIS A 183 14.65 6.87 -4.68
CA HIS A 183 13.42 6.62 -5.43
C HIS A 183 13.47 7.20 -6.83
N PHE A 184 13.02 6.43 -7.80
CA PHE A 184 13.04 6.78 -9.22
C PHE A 184 11.71 6.50 -9.91
N SER A 185 11.44 7.23 -11.00
CA SER A 185 10.25 7.04 -11.83
C SER A 185 10.55 7.44 -13.27
N PHE A 186 9.75 6.95 -14.23
CA PHE A 186 9.78 7.47 -15.60
C PHE A 186 8.92 8.73 -15.78
N ARG A 187 8.30 9.24 -14.72
CA ARG A 187 7.43 10.41 -14.77
C ARG A 187 8.19 11.64 -14.32
N LYS A 188 8.25 12.68 -15.18
CA LYS A 188 8.92 13.94 -14.83
C LYS A 188 8.24 14.75 -13.73
N GLY A 189 7.04 14.35 -13.34
CA GLY A 189 6.27 15.01 -12.29
C GLY A 189 5.91 16.45 -12.64
N SER A 190 6.06 17.35 -11.67
CA SER A 190 5.76 18.77 -11.78
C SER A 190 6.81 19.58 -12.52
N SER A 191 7.93 18.97 -13.00
CA SER A 191 8.94 19.67 -13.78
C SER A 191 8.37 20.30 -15.04
N LYS A 192 8.67 21.56 -15.27
CA LYS A 192 8.24 22.34 -16.45
C LYS A 192 9.25 22.29 -17.60
N ASP A 193 10.38 21.62 -17.42
CA ASP A 193 11.37 21.49 -18.48
C ASP A 193 10.77 20.82 -19.71
N ALA A 194 11.14 21.28 -20.89
CA ALA A 194 10.64 20.73 -22.14
C ALA A 194 11.03 19.26 -22.34
N TYR A 195 12.15 18.85 -21.74
CA TYR A 195 12.66 17.48 -21.78
C TYR A 195 12.70 16.87 -20.36
N PRO A 196 12.30 15.59 -20.19
CA PRO A 196 11.70 14.70 -21.19
C PRO A 196 10.21 14.97 -21.40
N ASN A 197 9.71 14.65 -22.60
CA ASN A 197 8.28 14.74 -22.94
C ASN A 197 7.68 13.41 -23.37
N SER A 198 8.45 12.33 -23.26
CA SER A 198 8.05 10.96 -23.61
C SER A 198 8.73 9.94 -22.72
N LEU A 199 8.18 8.73 -22.67
CA LEU A 199 8.77 7.60 -21.93
C LEU A 199 10.20 7.30 -22.42
N THR A 200 10.42 7.32 -23.74
CA THR A 200 11.76 7.11 -24.32
C THR A 200 12.73 8.19 -23.85
N GLY A 201 12.29 9.45 -23.82
CA GLY A 201 13.08 10.56 -23.28
C GLY A 201 13.38 10.40 -21.79
N SER A 202 12.41 9.94 -20.99
CA SER A 202 12.63 9.67 -19.56
C SER A 202 13.66 8.56 -19.33
N ILE A 203 13.60 7.47 -20.10
CA ILE A 203 14.59 6.39 -20.04
C ILE A 203 15.97 6.88 -20.45
N ALA A 204 16.05 7.71 -21.49
CA ALA A 204 17.32 8.31 -21.94
C ALA A 204 17.92 9.25 -20.87
N LEU A 205 17.07 10.08 -20.25
CA LEU A 205 17.50 10.96 -19.16
C LEU A 205 18.01 10.21 -17.94
N VAL A 206 17.33 9.11 -17.54
CA VAL A 206 17.79 8.25 -16.44
C VAL A 206 19.17 7.68 -16.74
N ARG A 207 19.36 7.12 -17.94
CA ARG A 207 20.66 6.58 -18.36
C ARG A 207 21.76 7.63 -18.35
N GLN A 208 21.45 8.80 -18.91
CA GLN A 208 22.39 9.93 -18.92
C GLN A 208 22.74 10.35 -17.51
N ALA A 209 21.73 10.51 -16.63
CA ALA A 209 21.95 10.92 -15.24
C ALA A 209 22.83 9.91 -14.47
N PHE A 210 22.63 8.60 -14.70
CA PHE A 210 23.50 7.58 -14.08
C PHE A 210 24.92 7.64 -14.59
N LEU A 211 25.12 7.81 -15.91
CA LEU A 211 26.46 7.99 -16.50
C LEU A 211 27.13 9.27 -15.99
N ASP A 212 26.39 10.37 -15.93
CA ASP A 212 26.91 11.67 -15.46
C ASP A 212 27.28 11.61 -13.98
N ALA A 213 26.48 10.92 -13.15
CA ALA A 213 26.77 10.73 -11.73
C ALA A 213 28.03 9.88 -11.51
N LEU A 214 28.18 8.79 -12.26
CA LEU A 214 29.39 7.96 -12.21
C LEU A 214 30.64 8.72 -12.68
N TRP A 215 30.51 9.50 -13.76
CA TRP A 215 31.57 10.37 -14.24
C TRP A 215 31.92 11.44 -13.20
N TYR A 216 30.91 12.15 -12.67
CA TYR A 216 31.10 13.19 -11.65
C TYR A 216 31.81 12.65 -10.40
N GLY A 217 31.44 11.48 -9.93
CA GLY A 217 32.08 10.79 -8.79
C GLY A 217 33.53 10.39 -9.06
N SER A 218 33.95 10.26 -10.33
CA SER A 218 35.33 9.96 -10.70
C SER A 218 36.27 11.18 -10.68
N LEU A 219 35.72 12.39 -10.61
CA LEU A 219 36.50 13.64 -10.62
C LEU A 219 37.12 13.89 -9.24
N ARG A 220 38.42 14.22 -9.21
CA ARG A 220 39.11 14.60 -7.97
C ARG A 220 38.72 15.98 -7.47
N ALA A 221 38.45 16.91 -8.39
CA ALA A 221 38.01 18.28 -8.12
C ALA A 221 37.13 18.73 -9.29
N PRO A 222 35.80 18.67 -9.15
CA PRO A 222 34.90 19.15 -10.19
C PRO A 222 35.02 20.68 -10.32
N GLU A 223 35.06 21.16 -11.56
CA GLU A 223 35.09 22.60 -11.85
C GLU A 223 33.77 23.30 -11.42
N GLU A 224 32.66 22.57 -11.53
CA GLU A 224 31.34 23.02 -11.10
C GLU A 224 30.76 22.07 -10.09
N THR A 225 30.08 22.61 -9.07
CA THR A 225 29.38 21.80 -8.06
C THR A 225 27.98 21.50 -8.54
N ASP A 226 27.69 20.19 -8.72
CA ASP A 226 26.33 19.68 -8.95
C ASP A 226 25.93 18.76 -7.80
N ALA A 227 25.11 19.27 -6.87
CA ALA A 227 24.66 18.53 -5.71
C ALA A 227 23.79 17.33 -6.10
N VAL A 228 23.03 17.42 -7.19
CA VAL A 228 22.16 16.33 -7.66
C VAL A 228 22.99 15.16 -8.18
N LEU A 229 24.03 15.43 -8.97
CA LEU A 229 24.93 14.38 -9.48
C LEU A 229 25.75 13.74 -8.35
N HIS A 230 26.18 14.56 -7.38
CA HIS A 230 26.88 14.07 -6.20
C HIS A 230 26.01 13.07 -5.41
N GLU A 231 24.81 13.52 -5.02
CA GLU A 231 23.85 12.69 -4.27
C GLU A 231 23.42 11.45 -5.05
N LEU A 232 23.19 11.61 -6.36
CA LEU A 232 22.83 10.48 -7.22
C LEU A 232 23.97 9.43 -7.23
N GLY A 233 25.22 9.84 -7.33
CA GLY A 233 26.38 8.95 -7.26
C GLY A 233 26.42 8.15 -5.94
N CYS A 234 26.19 8.82 -4.80
CA CYS A 234 26.10 8.16 -3.50
C CYS A 234 24.90 7.17 -3.41
N GLN A 235 23.80 7.50 -4.07
CA GLN A 235 22.57 6.68 -4.05
C GLN A 235 22.70 5.40 -4.89
N LEU A 236 23.52 5.39 -5.94
CA LEU A 236 23.72 4.22 -6.79
C LEU A 236 24.37 3.03 -6.05
N ASP A 237 25.08 3.28 -4.96
CA ASP A 237 25.66 2.23 -4.10
C ASP A 237 24.68 1.72 -3.04
N GLY A 238 23.52 2.37 -2.91
CA GLY A 238 22.52 2.11 -1.88
C GLY A 238 21.33 1.27 -2.35
N ARG A 239 20.29 1.25 -1.50
CA ARG A 239 18.98 0.70 -1.89
C ARG A 239 18.26 1.67 -2.80
N MET A 240 17.66 1.15 -3.85
CA MET A 240 16.91 1.93 -4.82
C MET A 240 15.53 1.31 -5.08
N VAL A 241 14.52 2.17 -5.21
CA VAL A 241 13.14 1.79 -5.53
C VAL A 241 12.73 2.48 -6.83
N PHE A 242 12.20 1.70 -7.77
CA PHE A 242 11.84 2.15 -9.12
C PHE A 242 10.33 2.01 -9.34
N ASP A 243 9.65 3.14 -9.51
CA ASP A 243 8.19 3.19 -9.71
C ASP A 243 7.84 2.81 -11.15
N ALA A 244 7.17 1.69 -11.31
CA ALA A 244 6.65 1.19 -12.58
C ALA A 244 5.15 1.51 -12.70
N GLY A 245 4.74 2.10 -13.81
CA GLY A 245 3.36 2.43 -14.10
C GLY A 245 2.53 1.25 -14.62
N ASP A 246 3.20 0.22 -15.15
CA ASP A 246 2.62 -1.03 -15.62
C ASP A 246 3.67 -2.15 -15.63
N ARG A 247 3.26 -3.38 -15.94
CA ARG A 247 4.13 -4.56 -16.10
C ARG A 247 5.27 -4.37 -17.10
N ASN A 248 5.10 -3.51 -18.11
CA ASN A 248 6.16 -3.25 -19.09
C ASN A 248 7.21 -2.31 -18.52
N ASP A 249 6.82 -1.37 -17.67
CA ASP A 249 7.77 -0.53 -16.93
C ASP A 249 8.62 -1.34 -15.97
N VAL A 250 8.06 -2.41 -15.35
CA VAL A 250 8.86 -3.38 -14.58
C VAL A 250 10.00 -3.95 -15.44
N LEU A 251 9.69 -4.37 -16.66
CA LEU A 251 10.68 -4.92 -17.59
C LEU A 251 11.64 -3.85 -18.16
N ARG A 252 11.19 -2.62 -18.34
CA ARG A 252 12.05 -1.50 -18.75
C ARG A 252 13.07 -1.16 -17.67
N TRP A 253 12.61 -1.05 -16.41
CA TRP A 253 13.50 -0.83 -15.28
C TRP A 253 14.50 -1.98 -15.13
N SER A 254 14.07 -3.24 -15.24
CA SER A 254 14.98 -4.38 -15.14
C SER A 254 16.09 -4.34 -16.19
N LYS A 255 15.79 -3.87 -17.42
CA LYS A 255 16.81 -3.69 -18.47
C LYS A 255 17.77 -2.56 -18.14
N VAL A 256 17.28 -1.42 -17.63
CA VAL A 256 18.14 -0.31 -17.22
C VAL A 256 19.05 -0.73 -16.08
N LEU A 257 18.51 -1.41 -15.07
CA LEU A 257 19.30 -1.90 -13.93
C LEU A 257 20.36 -2.91 -14.34
N ALA A 258 20.02 -3.84 -15.24
CA ALA A 258 20.98 -4.81 -15.77
C ALA A 258 22.11 -4.13 -16.56
N GLU A 259 21.82 -3.06 -17.33
CA GLU A 259 22.81 -2.29 -18.09
C GLU A 259 23.87 -1.67 -17.18
N PHE A 260 23.48 -1.20 -16.00
CA PHE A 260 24.37 -0.56 -15.02
C PHE A 260 24.83 -1.54 -13.92
N SER A 261 24.42 -2.80 -13.96
CA SER A 261 24.68 -3.81 -12.91
C SER A 261 24.21 -3.36 -11.51
N LEU A 262 23.11 -2.64 -11.45
CA LEU A 262 22.55 -2.08 -10.22
C LEU A 262 21.51 -3.02 -9.59
N PRO A 263 21.51 -3.18 -8.26
CA PRO A 263 20.40 -3.80 -7.55
C PRO A 263 19.20 -2.84 -7.53
N GLY A 264 17.99 -3.37 -7.31
CA GLY A 264 16.82 -2.52 -7.18
C GLY A 264 15.58 -3.25 -6.68
N ILE A 265 14.66 -2.49 -6.15
CA ILE A 265 13.32 -2.92 -5.77
C ILE A 265 12.36 -2.24 -6.76
N ILE A 266 11.44 -2.96 -7.37
CA ILE A 266 10.50 -2.35 -8.29
C ILE A 266 9.13 -2.24 -7.64
N LYS A 267 8.61 -1.02 -7.53
CA LYS A 267 7.21 -0.81 -7.17
C LYS A 267 6.36 -1.02 -8.43
N GLY A 268 5.63 -2.13 -8.44
CA GLY A 268 4.76 -2.54 -9.53
C GLY A 268 3.41 -1.82 -9.57
N ALA A 269 2.57 -2.24 -10.50
CA ALA A 269 1.26 -1.62 -10.75
C ALA A 269 0.05 -2.53 -10.43
N GLY A 270 0.29 -3.81 -10.04
CA GLY A 270 -0.77 -4.79 -9.77
C GLY A 270 -1.19 -5.61 -10.99
N ASP A 271 -0.47 -5.50 -12.11
CA ASP A 271 -0.73 -6.22 -13.36
C ASP A 271 0.42 -7.17 -13.79
N GLU A 272 1.32 -7.49 -12.86
CA GLU A 272 2.51 -8.32 -13.06
C GLU A 272 2.16 -9.73 -13.51
N TYR A 273 0.96 -10.24 -13.15
CA TYR A 273 0.45 -11.55 -13.55
C TYR A 273 0.53 -11.80 -15.07
N ALA A 274 0.52 -10.73 -15.87
CA ALA A 274 0.54 -10.84 -17.32
C ALA A 274 1.94 -11.14 -17.91
N ARG A 275 3.02 -10.95 -17.13
CA ARG A 275 4.42 -11.10 -17.59
C ARG A 275 5.29 -11.81 -16.54
N LEU A 276 4.72 -12.78 -15.81
CA LEU A 276 5.38 -13.46 -14.69
C LEU A 276 6.72 -14.11 -15.04
N ALA A 277 6.81 -14.74 -16.20
CA ALA A 277 8.03 -15.44 -16.61
C ALA A 277 9.20 -14.47 -16.78
N GLU A 278 8.95 -13.34 -17.44
CA GLU A 278 9.95 -12.32 -17.70
C GLU A 278 10.31 -11.55 -16.41
N ILE A 279 9.33 -11.26 -15.57
CA ILE A 279 9.55 -10.61 -14.27
C ILE A 279 10.35 -11.54 -13.35
N LYS A 280 10.03 -12.84 -13.33
CA LYS A 280 10.84 -13.84 -12.60
C LYS A 280 12.27 -13.89 -13.11
N ALA A 281 12.46 -13.87 -14.43
CA ALA A 281 13.79 -13.88 -15.03
C ALA A 281 14.61 -12.62 -14.69
N ALA A 282 13.96 -11.49 -14.43
CA ALA A 282 14.62 -10.27 -13.98
C ALA A 282 15.20 -10.39 -12.56
N GLY A 283 14.64 -11.25 -11.70
CA GLY A 283 15.16 -11.56 -10.38
C GLY A 283 15.07 -10.44 -9.35
N LEU A 284 14.28 -9.39 -9.61
CA LEU A 284 14.16 -8.22 -8.75
C LEU A 284 12.96 -8.36 -7.79
N PRO A 285 13.10 -7.98 -6.50
CA PRO A 285 11.99 -7.94 -5.57
C PRO A 285 11.00 -6.81 -5.92
N LEU A 286 9.73 -7.01 -5.55
CA LEU A 286 8.64 -6.11 -5.89
C LEU A 286 8.01 -5.47 -4.64
N ILE A 287 7.45 -4.28 -4.82
CA ILE A 287 6.42 -3.69 -3.94
C ILE A 287 5.14 -3.63 -4.75
N VAL A 288 4.13 -4.40 -4.35
CA VAL A 288 2.92 -4.60 -5.15
C VAL A 288 1.74 -3.91 -4.50
N PRO A 289 1.05 -2.99 -5.20
CA PRO A 289 -0.18 -2.42 -4.70
C PRO A 289 -1.29 -3.48 -4.70
N PHE A 290 -2.04 -3.57 -3.59
CA PHE A 290 -3.24 -4.40 -3.51
C PHE A 290 -4.53 -3.58 -3.55
N SER A 291 -4.45 -2.38 -4.13
CA SER A 291 -5.62 -1.60 -4.52
C SER A 291 -6.29 -2.28 -5.72
N LEU A 292 -7.34 -3.04 -5.43
CA LEU A 292 -8.06 -3.78 -6.47
C LEU A 292 -8.94 -2.83 -7.29
N PRO A 293 -9.08 -3.05 -8.61
CA PRO A 293 -9.97 -2.25 -9.43
C PRO A 293 -11.41 -2.41 -8.98
N GLU A 294 -12.14 -1.31 -8.95
CA GLU A 294 -13.58 -1.28 -8.67
C GLU A 294 -14.36 -1.97 -9.79
N ALA A 295 -15.55 -2.45 -9.46
CA ALA A 295 -16.45 -3.00 -10.47
C ALA A 295 -16.86 -1.89 -11.46
N TYR A 296 -16.89 -2.22 -12.73
CA TYR A 296 -17.40 -1.31 -13.74
C TYR A 296 -18.92 -1.26 -13.67
N ASP A 297 -19.47 -0.09 -13.89
CA ASP A 297 -20.87 0.06 -14.19
C ASP A 297 -21.15 -0.52 -15.58
N VAL A 298 -21.93 -1.56 -15.63
CA VAL A 298 -22.30 -2.30 -16.85
C VAL A 298 -23.80 -2.61 -16.86
N GLU A 299 -24.58 -1.87 -16.08
CA GLU A 299 -26.04 -2.02 -16.04
C GLU A 299 -26.65 -1.59 -17.38
N ASP A 300 -26.13 -0.51 -18.00
CA ASP A 300 -26.50 -0.13 -19.35
C ASP A 300 -25.64 -0.91 -20.38
N PRO A 301 -26.28 -1.58 -21.38
CA PRO A 301 -25.55 -2.27 -22.44
C PRO A 301 -24.59 -1.39 -23.25
N TYR A 302 -24.84 -0.08 -23.35
CA TYR A 302 -23.96 0.85 -24.04
C TYR A 302 -22.69 1.12 -23.22
N ASP A 303 -22.82 1.32 -21.90
CA ASP A 303 -21.67 1.49 -21.01
C ASP A 303 -20.81 0.24 -20.98
N ALA A 304 -21.43 -0.95 -21.03
CA ALA A 304 -20.73 -2.22 -21.11
C ALA A 304 -19.84 -2.32 -22.37
N GLN A 305 -20.22 -1.71 -23.49
CA GLN A 305 -19.43 -1.73 -24.74
C GLN A 305 -18.20 -0.81 -24.66
N GLU A 306 -18.21 0.21 -23.81
CA GLU A 306 -17.07 1.12 -23.63
C GLU A 306 -15.95 0.51 -22.79
N VAL A 307 -16.23 -0.56 -22.03
CA VAL A 307 -15.21 -1.24 -21.24
C VAL A 307 -14.40 -2.19 -22.11
N SER A 308 -13.13 -1.87 -22.34
CA SER A 308 -12.26 -2.74 -23.13
C SER A 308 -12.05 -4.11 -22.47
N PHE A 309 -11.86 -5.16 -23.28
CA PHE A 309 -11.57 -6.51 -22.80
C PHE A 309 -10.35 -6.54 -21.85
N ALA A 310 -9.31 -5.76 -22.13
CA ALA A 310 -8.14 -5.65 -21.27
C ALA A 310 -8.48 -5.14 -19.87
N ARG A 311 -9.38 -4.14 -19.77
CA ARG A 311 -9.84 -3.61 -18.48
C ARG A 311 -10.66 -4.64 -17.72
N LEU A 312 -11.58 -5.35 -18.39
CA LEU A 312 -12.37 -6.43 -17.76
C LEU A 312 -11.46 -7.58 -17.29
N LYS A 313 -10.47 -7.96 -18.10
CA LYS A 313 -9.48 -8.97 -17.72
C LYS A 313 -8.61 -8.51 -16.54
N HIS A 314 -8.23 -7.26 -16.48
CA HIS A 314 -7.51 -6.73 -15.33
C HIS A 314 -8.37 -6.78 -14.06
N TRP A 315 -9.64 -6.37 -14.14
CA TRP A 315 -10.57 -6.48 -13.01
C TRP A 315 -10.74 -7.92 -12.51
N GLU A 316 -10.80 -8.89 -13.43
CA GLU A 316 -10.89 -10.32 -13.12
C GLU A 316 -9.60 -10.85 -12.49
N LEU A 317 -8.42 -10.50 -13.04
CA LEU A 317 -7.14 -11.14 -12.73
C LEU A 317 -6.34 -10.43 -11.62
N ALA A 318 -6.54 -9.13 -11.40
CA ALA A 318 -5.81 -8.37 -10.39
C ALA A 318 -5.88 -8.99 -8.97
N PRO A 319 -7.01 -9.55 -8.51
CA PRO A 319 -7.07 -10.21 -7.21
C PRO A 319 -6.15 -11.44 -7.09
N PHE A 320 -5.77 -12.06 -8.20
CA PHE A 320 -4.90 -13.23 -8.22
C PHE A 320 -3.41 -12.87 -8.33
N ASN A 321 -3.09 -11.60 -8.58
CA ASN A 321 -1.72 -11.17 -8.87
C ASN A 321 -0.73 -11.60 -7.78
N ALA A 322 -1.02 -11.30 -6.52
CA ALA A 322 -0.14 -11.65 -5.40
C ALA A 322 0.05 -13.17 -5.25
N ALA A 323 -1.02 -13.96 -5.40
CA ALA A 323 -0.94 -15.42 -5.36
C ALA A 323 -0.11 -15.99 -6.52
N MET A 324 -0.17 -15.37 -7.69
CA MET A 324 0.63 -15.78 -8.86
C MET A 324 2.10 -15.41 -8.69
N LEU A 325 2.41 -14.27 -8.11
CA LEU A 325 3.78 -13.88 -7.75
C LEU A 325 4.39 -14.85 -6.73
N ASP A 326 3.62 -15.19 -5.68
CA ASP A 326 4.03 -16.16 -4.66
C ASP A 326 4.29 -17.54 -5.27
N SER A 327 3.35 -18.04 -6.08
CA SER A 327 3.50 -19.33 -6.79
C SER A 327 4.70 -19.35 -7.75
N ALA A 328 5.06 -18.19 -8.30
CA ALA A 328 6.25 -18.03 -9.13
C ALA A 328 7.55 -17.87 -8.30
N ALA A 329 7.46 -17.83 -6.97
CA ALA A 329 8.56 -17.54 -6.05
C ALA A 329 9.26 -16.19 -6.36
N ILE A 330 8.49 -15.16 -6.71
CA ILE A 330 8.96 -13.78 -6.88
C ILE A 330 8.82 -13.09 -5.53
N PRO A 331 9.90 -12.56 -4.92
CA PRO A 331 9.82 -11.85 -3.65
C PRO A 331 9.01 -10.57 -3.77
N PHE A 332 8.06 -10.33 -2.85
CA PHE A 332 7.29 -9.08 -2.84
C PHE A 332 6.83 -8.65 -1.46
N ALA A 333 6.67 -7.34 -1.27
CA ALA A 333 5.90 -6.72 -0.20
C ALA A 333 4.62 -6.11 -0.77
N LEU A 334 3.60 -5.94 0.09
CA LEU A 334 2.35 -5.29 -0.29
C LEU A 334 2.34 -3.82 0.16
N THR A 335 1.69 -2.95 -0.62
CA THR A 335 1.52 -1.52 -0.30
C THR A 335 0.07 -1.07 -0.49
N THR A 336 -0.38 -0.18 0.39
CA THR A 336 -1.69 0.47 0.26
C THR A 336 -1.67 1.63 -0.73
N HIS A 337 -0.52 1.96 -1.31
CA HIS A 337 -0.39 3.05 -2.28
C HIS A 337 -1.41 2.96 -3.42
N GLY A 338 -2.00 4.09 -3.77
CA GLY A 338 -3.04 4.19 -4.79
C GLY A 338 -4.47 3.97 -4.29
N ARG A 339 -4.66 3.66 -3.01
CA ARG A 339 -6.00 3.50 -2.40
C ARG A 339 -6.62 4.84 -2.03
N LYS A 340 -7.90 4.98 -2.32
CA LYS A 340 -8.71 6.13 -1.87
C LYS A 340 -9.21 5.96 -0.44
N ASP A 341 -9.55 4.72 -0.05
CA ASP A 341 -10.11 4.39 1.26
C ASP A 341 -9.28 3.29 1.95
N LEU A 342 -8.66 3.64 3.07
CA LEU A 342 -7.90 2.69 3.88
C LEU A 342 -8.80 1.72 4.66
N ALA A 343 -10.06 2.04 4.94
CA ALA A 343 -10.96 1.17 5.69
C ALA A 343 -11.22 -0.18 4.96
N ALA A 344 -11.06 -0.21 3.63
CA ALA A 344 -11.22 -1.43 2.85
C ALA A 344 -9.99 -2.37 2.83
N VAL A 345 -8.86 -1.99 3.47
CA VAL A 345 -7.59 -2.76 3.46
C VAL A 345 -7.82 -4.22 3.82
N TRP A 346 -8.47 -4.49 4.94
CA TRP A 346 -8.69 -5.86 5.42
C TRP A 346 -9.65 -6.66 4.52
N LYS A 347 -10.66 -6.01 3.96
CA LYS A 347 -11.60 -6.64 3.01
C LYS A 347 -10.86 -7.09 1.73
N GLU A 348 -10.00 -6.25 1.21
CA GLU A 348 -9.24 -6.58 0.00
C GLU A 348 -8.14 -7.61 0.28
N LEU A 349 -7.46 -7.53 1.42
CA LEU A 349 -6.47 -8.54 1.80
C LEU A 349 -7.11 -9.93 1.91
N ARG A 350 -8.30 -10.02 2.52
CA ARG A 350 -9.10 -11.27 2.53
C ARG A 350 -9.47 -11.74 1.12
N LYS A 351 -9.74 -10.81 0.20
CA LYS A 351 -10.01 -11.16 -1.20
C LYS A 351 -8.78 -11.76 -1.89
N LEU A 352 -7.57 -11.22 -1.64
CA LEU A 352 -6.33 -11.83 -2.15
C LEU A 352 -6.15 -13.26 -1.64
N VAL A 353 -6.42 -13.50 -0.35
CA VAL A 353 -6.34 -14.84 0.24
C VAL A 353 -7.41 -15.77 -0.36
N ALA A 354 -8.65 -15.30 -0.54
CA ALA A 354 -9.69 -16.06 -1.23
C ALA A 354 -9.35 -16.38 -2.70
N CYS A 355 -8.46 -15.60 -3.31
CA CYS A 355 -7.93 -15.83 -4.65
C CYS A 355 -6.63 -16.67 -4.67
N GLY A 356 -6.25 -17.29 -3.53
CA GLY A 356 -5.18 -18.28 -3.46
C GLY A 356 -3.85 -17.81 -2.87
N LEU A 357 -3.76 -16.58 -2.35
CA LEU A 357 -2.59 -16.17 -1.58
C LEU A 357 -2.62 -16.86 -0.20
N ASP A 358 -1.52 -17.46 0.21
CA ASP A 358 -1.38 -18.02 1.57
C ASP A 358 -1.60 -16.94 2.64
N SER A 359 -2.34 -17.27 3.70
CA SER A 359 -2.71 -16.29 4.73
C SER A 359 -1.51 -15.75 5.51
N ALA A 360 -0.54 -16.61 5.82
CA ALA A 360 0.68 -16.19 6.49
C ALA A 360 1.53 -15.33 5.54
N ARG A 361 1.60 -15.71 4.25
CA ARG A 361 2.29 -14.94 3.22
C ARG A 361 1.74 -13.53 3.05
N ALA A 362 0.40 -13.39 3.12
CA ALA A 362 -0.25 -12.08 3.07
C ALA A 362 0.18 -11.16 4.22
N ILE A 363 0.36 -11.73 5.43
CA ILE A 363 0.83 -10.99 6.60
C ILE A 363 2.35 -10.72 6.51
N GLU A 364 3.16 -11.70 6.08
CA GLU A 364 4.60 -11.50 5.83
C GLU A 364 4.85 -10.33 4.88
N ALA A 365 4.06 -10.24 3.81
CA ALA A 365 4.16 -9.18 2.81
C ALA A 365 3.85 -7.78 3.34
N LEU A 366 3.27 -7.66 4.55
CA LEU A 366 3.00 -6.41 5.25
C LEU A 366 3.84 -6.23 6.53
N THR A 367 4.66 -7.20 6.91
CA THR A 367 5.46 -7.16 8.15
C THR A 367 6.94 -7.45 7.89
N THR A 368 7.33 -8.71 7.78
CA THR A 368 8.73 -9.14 7.67
C THR A 368 9.35 -8.81 6.32
N ASP A 369 8.61 -8.89 5.23
CA ASP A 369 9.16 -8.64 3.91
C ASP A 369 9.49 -7.16 3.66
N PRO A 370 8.59 -6.19 3.95
CA PRO A 370 8.97 -4.80 3.85
C PRO A 370 10.12 -4.44 4.80
N ALA A 371 10.15 -5.00 6.02
CA ALA A 371 11.29 -4.81 6.92
C ALA A 371 12.60 -5.26 6.28
N ARG A 372 12.63 -6.46 5.69
CA ARG A 372 13.80 -7.05 5.02
C ARG A 372 14.20 -6.25 3.77
N LEU A 373 13.24 -5.86 2.93
CA LEU A 373 13.50 -5.09 1.71
C LEU A 373 14.23 -3.78 2.02
N PHE A 374 13.89 -3.15 3.14
CA PHE A 374 14.50 -1.88 3.53
C PHE A 374 15.62 -2.02 4.58
N GLY A 375 16.00 -3.26 4.95
CA GLY A 375 17.06 -3.54 5.93
C GLY A 375 16.71 -3.02 7.32
N LEU A 376 15.46 -3.17 7.74
CA LEU A 376 14.93 -2.78 9.04
C LEU A 376 14.52 -4.00 9.87
N ASP A 377 14.81 -5.21 9.39
CA ASP A 377 14.38 -6.48 9.97
C ASP A 377 15.14 -6.87 11.25
N ASP A 378 16.18 -6.12 11.59
CA ASP A 378 16.82 -6.14 12.91
C ASP A 378 15.93 -5.56 14.02
N ARG A 379 15.04 -4.61 13.68
CA ARG A 379 14.24 -3.84 14.66
C ARG A 379 12.73 -3.93 14.42
N TYR A 380 12.26 -4.26 13.23
CA TYR A 380 10.84 -4.19 12.82
C TYR A 380 10.39 -5.44 12.08
N GLY A 381 9.08 -5.67 12.02
CA GLY A 381 8.45 -6.73 11.25
C GLY A 381 8.20 -8.02 12.01
N ALA A 382 8.71 -8.16 13.25
CA ALA A 382 8.47 -9.30 14.12
C ALA A 382 8.48 -8.86 15.60
N LEU A 383 8.10 -9.76 16.52
CA LEU A 383 8.10 -9.53 17.96
C LEU A 383 9.12 -10.47 18.64
N ARG A 384 10.39 -10.07 18.61
CA ARG A 384 11.50 -10.79 19.24
C ARG A 384 12.26 -9.86 20.17
N ALA A 385 13.00 -10.42 21.12
CA ALA A 385 13.84 -9.64 22.02
C ALA A 385 14.78 -8.69 21.23
N GLY A 386 14.83 -7.42 21.65
CA GLY A 386 15.62 -6.36 21.00
C GLY A 386 14.87 -5.60 19.90
N MET A 387 13.72 -6.07 19.47
CA MET A 387 12.91 -5.38 18.44
C MET A 387 12.04 -4.28 19.03
N ALA A 388 11.66 -3.32 18.20
CA ALA A 388 10.74 -2.26 18.60
C ALA A 388 9.36 -2.84 18.98
N ALA A 389 8.77 -2.32 20.04
CA ALA A 389 7.45 -2.73 20.50
C ALA A 389 6.36 -2.09 19.63
N ASN A 390 6.30 -2.55 18.36
CA ASN A 390 5.31 -2.22 17.37
C ASN A 390 4.39 -3.43 17.18
N PHE A 391 3.21 -3.40 17.81
CA PHE A 391 2.30 -4.53 17.80
C PHE A 391 0.84 -4.13 17.83
N LEU A 392 -0.02 -5.06 17.50
CA LEU A 392 -1.48 -4.93 17.52
C LEU A 392 -2.05 -5.85 18.60
N ILE A 393 -3.09 -5.39 19.27
CA ILE A 393 -3.96 -6.25 20.08
C ILE A 393 -5.29 -6.36 19.34
N THR A 394 -5.69 -7.60 19.02
CA THR A 394 -6.87 -7.86 18.20
C THR A 394 -7.77 -8.92 18.82
N SER A 395 -9.05 -8.89 18.46
CA SER A 395 -10.04 -9.85 18.98
C SER A 395 -9.88 -11.27 18.42
N HIS A 396 -9.40 -11.39 17.18
CA HIS A 396 -9.26 -12.63 16.43
C HIS A 396 -8.00 -12.58 15.57
N HIS A 397 -7.76 -13.65 14.79
CA HIS A 397 -6.77 -13.65 13.73
C HIS A 397 -7.00 -12.47 12.78
N LEU A 398 -5.93 -11.80 12.31
CA LEU A 398 -6.01 -10.56 11.50
C LEU A 398 -6.95 -10.67 10.29
N LEU A 399 -6.98 -11.81 9.63
CA LEU A 399 -7.80 -12.04 8.44
C LEU A 399 -9.21 -12.56 8.73
N HIS A 400 -9.58 -12.75 10.00
CA HIS A 400 -10.94 -13.14 10.37
C HIS A 400 -11.94 -12.01 10.06
N GLU A 401 -13.11 -12.31 9.51
CA GLU A 401 -14.11 -11.30 9.11
C GLU A 401 -14.58 -10.40 10.26
N LYS A 402 -14.71 -10.98 11.45
CA LYS A 402 -15.15 -10.28 12.66
C LYS A 402 -14.00 -9.74 13.49
N ASN A 403 -12.78 -9.75 12.95
CA ASN A 403 -11.63 -9.22 13.68
C ASN A 403 -11.76 -7.72 13.92
N VAL A 404 -11.37 -7.32 15.11
CA VAL A 404 -11.31 -5.94 15.56
C VAL A 404 -9.91 -5.67 16.06
N ILE A 405 -9.31 -4.60 15.60
CA ILE A 405 -8.07 -4.08 16.16
C ILE A 405 -8.46 -3.20 17.37
N HIS A 406 -8.18 -3.69 18.56
CA HIS A 406 -8.45 -2.95 19.80
C HIS A 406 -7.39 -1.88 20.03
N GLU A 407 -6.14 -2.23 19.80
CA GLU A 407 -5.01 -1.35 20.07
C GLU A 407 -3.92 -1.50 19.01
N THR A 408 -3.34 -0.35 18.66
CA THR A 408 -2.08 -0.30 17.93
C THR A 408 -1.02 0.29 18.84
N TRP A 409 0.08 -0.43 19.03
CA TRP A 409 1.23 0.00 19.83
C TRP A 409 2.36 0.41 18.90
N VAL A 410 2.88 1.60 19.10
CA VAL A 410 3.96 2.17 18.28
C VAL A 410 5.10 2.59 19.21
N THR A 411 6.23 1.91 19.11
CA THR A 411 7.41 2.15 19.97
C THR A 411 7.02 2.17 21.46
N GLY A 412 6.13 1.22 21.85
CA GLY A 412 5.64 1.11 23.23
C GLY A 412 4.56 2.11 23.63
N LYS A 413 4.16 3.04 22.78
CA LYS A 413 3.05 3.97 23.02
C LYS A 413 1.73 3.34 22.57
N ARG A 414 0.76 3.34 23.48
CA ARG A 414 -0.58 2.76 23.24
C ARG A 414 -1.48 3.72 22.49
N TYR A 415 -2.11 3.22 21.44
CA TYR A 415 -3.22 3.89 20.75
C TYR A 415 -4.45 2.99 20.85
N LEU A 416 -5.41 3.40 21.68
CA LEU A 416 -6.66 2.69 21.88
C LEU A 416 -7.61 3.05 20.74
N LEU A 417 -7.97 2.06 19.93
CA LEU A 417 -8.90 2.19 18.80
C LEU A 417 -10.30 1.72 19.19
N ASP A 418 -10.36 0.62 19.92
CA ASP A 418 -11.60 0.05 20.42
C ASP A 418 -11.33 -0.57 21.79
N ASP A 419 -12.09 -0.15 22.78
CA ASP A 419 -11.94 -0.65 24.14
C ASP A 419 -12.65 -2.02 24.29
N PRO A 420 -11.92 -3.14 24.49
CA PRO A 420 -12.52 -4.44 24.65
C PRO A 420 -13.36 -4.55 25.92
N ASP A 421 -13.04 -3.72 26.94
CA ASP A 421 -13.74 -3.67 28.22
C ASP A 421 -14.96 -2.75 28.19
N LYS A 422 -15.18 -2.03 27.07
CA LYS A 422 -16.33 -1.14 26.90
C LYS A 422 -17.63 -1.97 26.94
N PRO A 423 -18.52 -1.69 27.89
CA PRO A 423 -19.73 -2.48 28.05
C PRO A 423 -20.58 -2.47 26.78
N LYS A 424 -21.02 -3.66 26.38
CA LYS A 424 -21.98 -3.82 25.27
C LYS A 424 -23.34 -3.35 25.76
N LEU A 425 -23.86 -2.31 25.15
CA LEU A 425 -25.13 -1.71 25.53
C LEU A 425 -26.33 -2.26 24.75
N GLN A 426 -26.10 -3.02 23.70
CA GLN A 426 -27.19 -3.59 22.90
C GLN A 426 -28.11 -4.47 23.73
N GLY A 427 -29.40 -4.29 23.57
CA GLY A 427 -30.38 -5.05 24.30
C GLY A 427 -31.65 -4.25 24.58
N THR A 428 -32.59 -4.92 25.28
CA THR A 428 -33.81 -4.32 25.77
C THR A 428 -33.68 -4.04 27.26
N TYR A 429 -33.92 -2.81 27.64
CA TYR A 429 -33.86 -2.33 29.01
C TYR A 429 -35.24 -1.94 29.50
N GLU A 430 -35.51 -2.24 30.74
CA GLU A 430 -36.64 -1.66 31.46
C GLU A 430 -36.21 -0.33 32.05
N LEU A 431 -36.73 0.75 31.52
CA LEU A 431 -36.46 2.12 31.97
C LEU A 431 -37.55 2.58 32.95
N ASN A 432 -37.19 2.64 34.21
CA ASN A 432 -38.06 3.06 35.29
C ASN A 432 -37.96 4.58 35.50
N MET A 433 -39.05 5.28 35.33
CA MET A 433 -39.21 6.70 35.61
C MET A 433 -40.43 6.89 36.50
N VAL A 434 -40.55 8.03 37.17
CA VAL A 434 -41.63 8.30 38.12
C VAL A 434 -42.98 7.86 37.56
N ASN A 435 -43.59 6.85 38.20
CA ASN A 435 -44.91 6.30 37.90
C ASN A 435 -45.14 5.71 36.50
N ALA A 436 -44.05 5.40 35.77
CA ALA A 436 -44.18 4.77 34.48
C ALA A 436 -42.97 3.87 34.17
N ILE A 437 -43.26 2.69 33.64
CA ILE A 437 -42.25 1.76 33.14
C ILE A 437 -42.19 1.90 31.61
N TRP A 438 -41.00 2.14 31.10
CA TRP A 438 -40.71 2.23 29.69
C TRP A 438 -39.81 1.09 29.25
N VAL A 439 -39.94 0.74 27.99
CA VAL A 439 -39.01 -0.20 27.34
C VAL A 439 -38.08 0.62 26.49
N MET A 440 -36.79 0.51 26.76
CA MET A 440 -35.71 1.14 25.98
C MET A 440 -34.98 0.05 25.20
N ASP A 441 -35.02 0.14 23.88
CA ASP A 441 -34.31 -0.77 22.97
C ASP A 441 -33.08 -0.06 22.42
N ILE A 442 -31.91 -0.67 22.60
CA ILE A 442 -30.63 -0.21 22.07
C ILE A 442 -30.19 -1.15 20.96
N SER A 443 -30.01 -0.60 19.76
CA SER A 443 -29.54 -1.31 18.58
C SER A 443 -28.33 -0.57 17.95
N GLY A 444 -27.71 -1.16 16.94
CA GLY A 444 -26.49 -0.60 16.31
C GLY A 444 -25.22 -1.01 17.05
N GLU A 445 -24.08 -0.87 16.39
CA GLU A 445 -22.79 -1.24 16.94
C GLU A 445 -22.02 -0.01 17.45
N ARG A 446 -21.41 -0.17 18.62
CA ARG A 446 -20.42 0.76 19.23
C ARG A 446 -20.85 2.24 19.28
N ASP A 447 -20.28 3.09 18.44
CA ASP A 447 -20.49 4.54 18.50
C ASP A 447 -21.69 5.01 17.62
N LYS A 448 -22.33 4.09 16.91
CA LYS A 448 -23.55 4.32 16.13
C LYS A 448 -24.76 3.61 16.74
N GLN A 449 -24.97 3.83 18.03
CA GLN A 449 -26.10 3.24 18.71
C GLN A 449 -27.38 4.02 18.41
N GLU A 450 -28.42 3.30 18.07
CA GLU A 450 -29.77 3.83 17.96
C GLU A 450 -30.55 3.38 19.19
N VAL A 451 -31.08 4.35 19.90
CA VAL A 451 -31.90 4.14 21.09
C VAL A 451 -33.32 4.52 20.76
N THR A 452 -34.26 3.62 21.08
CA THR A 452 -35.70 3.89 20.98
C THR A 452 -36.38 3.57 22.31
N VAL A 453 -37.42 4.32 22.65
CA VAL A 453 -38.19 4.10 23.87
C VAL A 453 -39.69 4.02 23.54
N ARG A 454 -40.43 3.24 24.30
CA ARG A 454 -41.88 3.22 24.35
C ARG A 454 -42.37 2.93 25.76
N ARG A 455 -43.62 3.28 26.09
CA ARG A 455 -44.20 2.84 27.38
C ARG A 455 -44.42 1.33 27.35
N SER A 456 -44.29 0.68 28.48
CA SER A 456 -44.42 -0.79 28.59
C SER A 456 -45.80 -1.30 28.17
N SER A 457 -46.82 -0.49 28.29
CA SER A 457 -48.22 -0.79 27.92
C SER A 457 -48.59 -0.45 26.47
N GLU A 458 -47.66 0.12 25.68
CA GLU A 458 -47.91 0.59 24.33
C GLU A 458 -47.39 -0.37 23.27
N ASP A 459 -48.06 -0.32 22.10
CA ASP A 459 -47.66 -1.11 20.94
C ASP A 459 -46.35 -0.58 20.33
N ASP A 460 -45.63 -1.44 19.59
CA ASP A 460 -44.37 -1.14 18.92
C ASP A 460 -44.46 0.04 17.93
N SER A 461 -45.66 0.35 17.44
CA SER A 461 -45.93 1.50 16.56
C SER A 461 -45.69 2.86 17.22
N LEU A 462 -45.68 2.91 18.56
CA LEU A 462 -45.49 4.12 19.36
C LEU A 462 -44.04 4.34 19.82
N LYS A 463 -43.07 3.60 19.27
CA LYS A 463 -41.65 3.80 19.54
C LYS A 463 -41.21 5.21 19.14
N VAL A 464 -40.43 5.83 20.01
CA VAL A 464 -39.85 7.16 19.83
C VAL A 464 -38.34 7.03 19.76
N LYS A 465 -37.71 7.68 18.79
CA LYS A 465 -36.26 7.77 18.71
C LYS A 465 -35.73 8.71 19.79
N VAL A 466 -34.70 8.25 20.51
CA VAL A 466 -34.03 8.98 21.58
C VAL A 466 -32.79 9.65 21.03
N ARG A 467 -32.57 10.92 21.33
CA ARG A 467 -31.27 11.53 21.19
C ARG A 467 -30.38 10.98 22.31
N PHE A 468 -29.40 10.19 21.94
CA PHE A 468 -28.50 9.49 22.85
C PHE A 468 -27.07 10.02 22.68
N GLU A 469 -26.48 10.47 23.78
CA GLU A 469 -25.09 10.90 23.84
C GLU A 469 -24.39 10.17 24.98
N ARG A 470 -23.18 9.67 24.72
CA ARG A 470 -22.38 8.94 25.70
C ARG A 470 -20.97 9.52 25.77
N GLN A 471 -20.47 9.75 26.99
CA GLN A 471 -19.12 10.14 27.25
C GLN A 471 -18.53 9.27 28.38
N GLY A 472 -17.79 8.24 28.03
CA GLY A 472 -17.32 7.22 28.96
C GLY A 472 -18.48 6.45 29.60
N SER A 473 -18.62 6.53 30.91
CA SER A 473 -19.76 6.00 31.69
C SER A 473 -20.96 6.94 31.77
N LEU A 474 -20.79 8.22 31.43
CA LEU A 474 -21.87 9.19 31.48
C LEU A 474 -22.76 9.08 30.24
N VAL A 475 -24.08 9.19 30.45
CA VAL A 475 -25.08 9.17 29.39
C VAL A 475 -26.05 10.32 29.51
N SER A 476 -26.47 10.81 28.35
CA SER A 476 -27.55 11.78 28.22
C SER A 476 -28.58 11.24 27.21
N LEU A 477 -29.84 11.20 27.62
CA LEU A 477 -30.96 10.75 26.82
C LEU A 477 -31.97 11.88 26.74
N SER A 478 -32.48 12.20 25.55
CA SER A 478 -33.58 13.15 25.43
C SER A 478 -34.61 12.68 24.40
N PHE A 479 -35.88 12.71 24.78
CA PHE A 479 -37.00 12.30 23.95
C PHE A 479 -38.32 12.93 24.41
N ALA A 480 -39.25 13.02 23.52
CA ALA A 480 -40.63 13.41 23.85
C ALA A 480 -41.56 12.25 23.52
N PRO A 481 -42.52 11.90 24.43
CA PRO A 481 -43.53 10.88 24.14
C PRO A 481 -44.33 11.25 22.87
N LYS A 482 -44.71 10.25 22.07
CA LYS A 482 -45.41 10.48 20.80
C LYS A 482 -46.77 11.12 20.98
N ASP A 483 -47.46 10.79 22.08
CA ASP A 483 -48.74 11.36 22.49
C ASP A 483 -48.60 12.79 23.07
N LYS A 484 -47.40 13.19 23.46
CA LYS A 484 -47.11 14.49 24.08
C LYS A 484 -45.82 15.11 23.54
N PRO A 485 -45.76 15.51 22.29
CA PRO A 485 -44.52 15.97 21.64
C PRO A 485 -43.93 17.27 22.27
N ALA A 486 -44.71 18.00 23.03
CA ALA A 486 -44.25 19.18 23.77
C ALA A 486 -43.57 18.83 25.11
N GLU A 487 -43.73 17.61 25.62
CA GLU A 487 -43.14 17.15 26.88
C GLU A 487 -41.75 16.52 26.65
N LEU A 488 -40.74 17.33 26.41
CA LEU A 488 -39.33 16.85 26.27
C LEU A 488 -38.77 16.42 27.62
N LEU A 489 -38.48 15.13 27.77
CA LEU A 489 -37.79 14.55 28.92
C LEU A 489 -36.29 14.55 28.66
N ARG A 490 -35.50 14.92 29.65
CA ARG A 490 -34.03 14.88 29.64
C ARG A 490 -33.56 14.00 30.79
N LEU A 491 -32.77 12.98 30.47
CA LEU A 491 -32.24 12.04 31.44
C LEU A 491 -30.72 12.11 31.37
N ASN A 492 -30.07 12.33 32.50
CA ASN A 492 -28.62 12.27 32.65
C ASN A 492 -28.29 11.22 33.70
N GLY A 493 -27.28 10.40 33.46
CA GLY A 493 -26.97 9.32 34.37
C GLY A 493 -25.64 8.64 34.07
N THR A 494 -25.43 7.55 34.78
CA THR A 494 -24.21 6.76 34.70
C THR A 494 -24.54 5.31 34.31
N ILE A 495 -23.72 4.74 33.43
CA ILE A 495 -23.72 3.32 33.11
C ILE A 495 -22.78 2.61 34.08
N HIS A 496 -23.28 1.64 34.82
CA HIS A 496 -22.46 0.82 35.71
C HIS A 496 -21.67 -0.25 34.94
N ALA A 497 -20.66 -0.83 35.61
CA ALA A 497 -19.81 -1.86 35.04
C ALA A 497 -20.66 -3.01 34.45
N GLY A 498 -20.29 -3.49 33.26
CA GLY A 498 -21.05 -4.49 32.52
C GLY A 498 -22.24 -3.94 31.72
N GLY A 499 -22.61 -2.66 31.84
CA GLY A 499 -23.61 -2.00 30.99
C GLY A 499 -25.06 -2.41 31.23
N GLY A 500 -25.33 -3.30 32.21
CA GLY A 500 -26.66 -3.81 32.48
C GLY A 500 -27.55 -2.94 33.34
N LEU A 501 -26.94 -2.07 34.17
CA LEU A 501 -27.64 -1.15 35.06
C LEU A 501 -27.20 0.28 34.74
N TRP A 502 -28.16 1.16 34.61
CA TRP A 502 -27.96 2.60 34.46
C TRP A 502 -28.84 3.32 35.49
N ASP A 503 -28.37 4.41 36.04
CA ASP A 503 -29.15 5.26 36.92
C ASP A 503 -28.79 6.73 36.77
N GLY A 504 -29.66 7.58 37.23
CA GLY A 504 -29.41 9.01 37.19
C GLY A 504 -30.61 9.88 37.54
N GLN A 505 -30.53 11.13 37.12
CA GLN A 505 -31.60 12.10 37.32
C GLN A 505 -32.14 12.57 35.96
N GLY A 506 -33.44 12.73 35.92
CA GLY A 506 -34.18 13.27 34.79
C GLY A 506 -34.86 14.58 35.14
N GLN A 507 -35.12 15.39 34.12
CA GLN A 507 -35.83 16.63 34.25
C GLN A 507 -37.07 16.63 33.35
N LYS A 508 -38.23 17.01 33.92
CA LYS A 508 -39.47 17.24 33.19
C LYS A 508 -39.45 18.62 32.50
N PRO A 509 -40.31 18.85 31.53
CA PRO A 509 -40.46 20.18 30.89
C PRO A 509 -40.70 21.33 31.86
N GLY A 510 -41.41 21.05 32.93
CA GLY A 510 -41.70 22.02 34.01
C GLY A 510 -40.52 22.34 34.93
N GLY A 511 -39.38 21.68 34.73
CA GLY A 511 -38.19 21.89 35.59
C GLY A 511 -38.06 20.92 36.74
N ASP A 512 -39.06 20.12 37.06
CA ASP A 512 -39.03 19.16 38.16
C ASP A 512 -38.03 18.03 37.89
N TRP A 513 -37.25 17.70 38.91
CA TRP A 513 -36.28 16.60 38.84
C TRP A 513 -36.87 15.29 39.36
N PHE A 514 -36.45 14.20 38.77
CA PHE A 514 -36.86 12.85 39.18
C PHE A 514 -35.69 11.85 39.01
N ALA A 515 -35.67 10.82 39.82
CA ALA A 515 -34.73 9.71 39.67
C ALA A 515 -35.24 8.76 38.58
N TRP A 516 -34.30 8.18 37.81
CA TRP A 516 -34.60 7.13 36.84
C TRP A 516 -33.56 6.02 36.93
N SER A 517 -33.95 4.83 36.50
CA SER A 517 -33.02 3.71 36.35
C SER A 517 -33.38 2.88 35.12
N ALA A 518 -32.39 2.25 34.49
CA ALA A 518 -32.60 1.32 33.40
C ALA A 518 -31.90 -0.01 33.70
N LEU A 519 -32.64 -1.10 33.66
CA LEU A 519 -32.14 -2.45 33.89
C LEU A 519 -32.28 -3.30 32.63
N ARG A 520 -31.20 -3.94 32.19
CA ARG A 520 -31.23 -4.82 31.03
C ARG A 520 -32.06 -6.07 31.35
N LYS A 521 -33.13 -6.31 30.59
CA LYS A 521 -34.02 -7.48 30.72
C LYS A 521 -33.62 -8.63 29.81
N ALA A 522 -33.16 -8.31 28.61
CA ALA A 522 -32.67 -9.29 27.65
C ALA A 522 -31.48 -8.72 26.89
N GLU A 523 -30.41 -9.50 26.81
CA GLU A 523 -29.45 -9.26 25.74
C GLU A 523 -30.20 -9.53 24.45
N ARG A 524 -30.23 -8.55 23.55
CA ARG A 524 -30.68 -8.83 22.20
C ARG A 524 -29.65 -9.81 21.63
N SER A 525 -29.97 -11.10 21.72
CA SER A 525 -29.27 -12.12 20.96
C SER A 525 -29.16 -11.57 19.56
N ALA A 526 -27.92 -11.32 19.12
CA ALA A 526 -27.66 -10.82 17.79
C ALA A 526 -28.59 -11.54 16.85
N SER A 527 -29.51 -10.79 16.24
CA SER A 527 -30.46 -11.19 15.19
C SER A 527 -30.64 -12.70 15.06
N LYS A 528 -31.90 -13.15 14.88
CA LYS A 528 -32.30 -14.51 14.46
C LYS A 528 -31.09 -15.27 14.00
N PRO A 529 -30.81 -16.50 14.50
CA PRO A 529 -29.72 -17.27 13.95
C PRO A 529 -29.87 -17.09 12.45
N ALA A 530 -28.95 -16.31 11.86
CA ALA A 530 -28.85 -16.31 10.43
C ALA A 530 -28.91 -17.79 10.16
N ARG A 531 -30.01 -18.26 9.52
CA ARG A 531 -30.12 -19.66 9.10
C ARG A 531 -28.71 -20.05 8.88
N SER A 532 -28.25 -21.08 9.62
CA SER A 532 -26.91 -21.56 9.39
C SER A 532 -26.84 -21.71 7.88
N ASP A 533 -26.45 -20.62 7.23
CA ASP A 533 -25.75 -20.77 6.01
C ASP A 533 -24.62 -21.65 6.50
N THR A 534 -24.87 -22.97 6.40
CA THR A 534 -23.80 -23.88 6.15
C THR A 534 -22.94 -23.11 5.24
N THR A 535 -21.87 -22.55 5.81
CA THR A 535 -20.91 -21.74 5.11
C THR A 535 -20.55 -22.60 3.92
N LYS A 536 -21.28 -22.39 2.83
CA LYS A 536 -20.82 -22.83 1.52
C LYS A 536 -19.51 -22.09 1.45
N VAL A 537 -18.43 -22.79 1.80
CA VAL A 537 -17.08 -22.36 1.51
C VAL A 537 -17.19 -21.94 0.07
N LYS A 538 -17.23 -20.62 -0.16
CA LYS A 538 -17.41 -20.09 -1.49
C LYS A 538 -16.28 -20.72 -2.28
N PRO A 539 -16.58 -21.56 -3.28
CA PRO A 539 -15.51 -22.28 -3.96
C PRO A 539 -14.45 -21.25 -4.35
N PRO A 540 -13.16 -21.57 -4.22
CA PRO A 540 -12.09 -20.63 -4.54
C PRO A 540 -12.40 -20.02 -5.90
N SER A 541 -12.34 -18.70 -6.00
CA SER A 541 -12.63 -17.99 -7.24
C SER A 541 -11.81 -18.62 -8.35
N LEU A 542 -12.45 -19.14 -9.38
CA LEU A 542 -11.73 -19.72 -10.51
C LEU A 542 -11.02 -18.58 -11.24
N ARG A 543 -9.71 -18.68 -11.34
CA ARG A 543 -8.92 -17.73 -12.11
C ARG A 543 -9.22 -17.89 -13.58
N GLY A 544 -9.60 -16.81 -14.25
CA GLY A 544 -9.75 -16.78 -15.71
C GLY A 544 -8.44 -16.95 -16.46
N ALA A 545 -8.52 -17.32 -17.73
CA ALA A 545 -7.36 -17.47 -18.59
C ALA A 545 -6.71 -16.11 -18.90
N ILE A 546 -5.38 -16.10 -18.99
CA ILE A 546 -4.61 -14.96 -19.49
C ILE A 546 -4.52 -15.09 -21.01
N ASN A 547 -4.90 -14.05 -21.72
CA ASN A 547 -4.83 -13.99 -23.17
C ASN A 547 -3.62 -13.15 -23.62
N TYR A 548 -2.92 -13.60 -24.64
CA TYR A 548 -1.74 -12.93 -25.19
C TYR A 548 -1.99 -12.49 -26.65
N PRO A 549 -2.09 -11.18 -26.94
CA PRO A 549 -2.27 -10.05 -26.01
C PRO A 549 -3.62 -10.09 -25.30
N LEU A 550 -3.85 -9.20 -24.33
CA LEU A 550 -5.12 -9.09 -23.59
C LEU A 550 -6.22 -8.46 -24.49
N VAL A 551 -6.66 -9.22 -25.49
CA VAL A 551 -7.73 -8.87 -26.42
C VAL A 551 -8.66 -10.08 -26.62
N GLY A 552 -9.88 -9.88 -27.13
CA GLY A 552 -10.91 -10.91 -27.25
C GLY A 552 -10.48 -12.17 -28.01
N TYR A 553 -9.60 -12.03 -28.98
CA TYR A 553 -9.04 -13.12 -29.77
C TYR A 553 -7.57 -13.42 -29.45
N GLY A 554 -7.12 -13.05 -28.26
CA GLY A 554 -5.76 -13.36 -27.79
C GLY A 554 -5.55 -14.87 -27.61
N TRP A 555 -4.31 -15.29 -27.66
CA TRP A 555 -3.91 -16.69 -27.49
C TRP A 555 -3.77 -17.05 -25.99
N LEU A 556 -4.04 -18.30 -25.64
CA LEU A 556 -3.87 -18.80 -24.27
C LEU A 556 -2.41 -19.03 -23.90
N LEU A 557 -1.56 -19.24 -24.89
CA LEU A 557 -0.10 -19.36 -24.71
C LEU A 557 0.58 -18.27 -25.54
N PRO A 558 1.67 -17.68 -25.04
CA PRO A 558 2.45 -16.75 -25.83
C PRO A 558 2.88 -17.39 -27.15
N PRO A 559 2.82 -16.65 -28.27
CA PRO A 559 3.29 -17.18 -29.55
C PRO A 559 4.77 -17.54 -29.42
N GLN A 560 5.08 -18.75 -29.88
CA GLN A 560 6.47 -19.22 -29.92
C GLN A 560 7.15 -18.70 -31.17
N GLN A 561 8.46 -18.47 -31.11
CA GLN A 561 9.23 -18.18 -32.30
C GLN A 561 9.25 -19.44 -33.18
N GLU A 562 8.77 -19.29 -34.40
CA GLU A 562 8.70 -20.38 -35.36
C GLU A 562 9.84 -20.28 -36.39
N THR A 563 10.26 -21.42 -36.90
CA THR A 563 11.06 -21.46 -38.14
C THR A 563 10.13 -21.28 -39.32
N VAL A 564 10.33 -20.25 -40.13
CA VAL A 564 9.45 -19.90 -41.23
C VAL A 564 10.25 -19.85 -42.53
N VAL A 565 9.77 -20.50 -43.55
CA VAL A 565 10.31 -20.39 -44.93
C VAL A 565 9.30 -19.65 -45.81
N PHE A 566 9.67 -18.49 -46.29
CA PHE A 566 8.94 -17.77 -47.31
C PHE A 566 9.42 -18.30 -48.65
N ARG A 567 8.52 -18.88 -49.44
CA ARG A 567 8.83 -19.47 -50.72
C ARG A 567 8.48 -18.56 -51.87
N ASN A 568 9.30 -18.64 -52.97
CA ASN A 568 9.01 -17.97 -54.21
C ASN A 568 8.71 -16.47 -54.06
N ALA A 569 9.50 -15.78 -53.25
CA ALA A 569 9.32 -14.36 -52.95
C ALA A 569 10.15 -13.47 -53.89
N THR A 570 9.70 -12.22 -54.09
CA THR A 570 10.58 -11.15 -54.57
C THR A 570 11.21 -10.47 -53.35
N VAL A 571 12.52 -10.57 -53.20
CA VAL A 571 13.27 -10.12 -52.03
C VAL A 571 14.11 -8.89 -52.37
N TRP A 572 13.82 -7.76 -51.75
CA TRP A 572 14.69 -6.57 -51.78
C TRP A 572 15.72 -6.73 -50.70
N THR A 573 16.93 -7.12 -51.07
CA THR A 573 17.96 -7.48 -50.08
C THR A 573 18.57 -6.26 -49.38
N ASN A 574 18.45 -5.10 -49.99
CA ASN A 574 19.11 -3.86 -49.55
C ASN A 574 20.64 -4.01 -49.40
N THR A 575 21.21 -4.93 -50.18
CA THR A 575 22.64 -5.22 -50.29
C THR A 575 23.09 -5.10 -51.75
N ALA A 576 24.35 -5.37 -52.07
CA ALA A 576 24.88 -5.42 -53.41
C ALA A 576 24.15 -6.41 -54.32
N ASN A 577 23.44 -7.40 -53.76
CA ASN A 577 22.65 -8.38 -54.51
C ASN A 577 21.32 -7.82 -55.08
N GLY A 578 20.95 -6.61 -54.68
CA GLY A 578 19.77 -5.90 -55.21
C GLY A 578 18.45 -6.66 -54.99
N ILE A 579 17.64 -6.80 -56.06
CA ILE A 579 16.34 -7.44 -56.02
C ILE A 579 16.46 -8.88 -56.53
N LEU A 580 16.14 -9.85 -55.69
CA LEU A 580 16.11 -11.27 -56.03
C LEU A 580 14.66 -11.72 -56.28
N ARG A 581 14.38 -12.41 -57.39
CA ARG A 581 13.07 -12.94 -57.73
C ARG A 581 13.04 -14.45 -57.59
N ASN A 582 11.85 -15.00 -57.30
CA ASN A 582 11.64 -16.44 -57.09
C ASN A 582 12.59 -17.05 -56.05
N THR A 583 12.82 -16.32 -55.00
CA THR A 583 13.81 -16.61 -53.97
C THR A 583 13.11 -16.97 -52.65
N ASP A 584 13.67 -17.93 -51.94
CA ASP A 584 13.20 -18.32 -50.62
C ASP A 584 13.94 -17.52 -49.54
N VAL A 585 13.27 -17.25 -48.44
CA VAL A 585 13.84 -16.63 -47.22
C VAL A 585 13.57 -17.53 -46.04
N LEU A 586 14.61 -17.97 -45.38
CA LEU A 586 14.52 -18.76 -44.14
C LEU A 586 14.74 -17.85 -42.92
N VAL A 587 13.76 -17.84 -42.03
CA VAL A 587 13.80 -17.15 -40.76
C VAL A 587 13.76 -18.19 -39.62
N HIS A 588 14.70 -18.11 -38.70
CA HIS A 588 14.79 -18.96 -37.52
C HIS A 588 15.13 -18.10 -36.30
N GLU A 589 14.41 -18.30 -35.20
CA GLU A 589 14.57 -17.50 -33.96
C GLU A 589 14.57 -15.98 -34.18
N GLY A 590 13.65 -15.52 -35.05
CA GLY A 590 13.49 -14.11 -35.37
C GLY A 590 14.60 -13.51 -36.25
N LYS A 591 15.55 -14.32 -36.75
CA LYS A 591 16.66 -13.90 -37.61
C LYS A 591 16.54 -14.50 -39.00
N VAL A 592 16.96 -13.76 -40.02
CA VAL A 592 17.13 -14.29 -41.35
C VAL A 592 18.42 -15.12 -41.35
N VAL A 593 18.26 -16.42 -41.61
CA VAL A 593 19.39 -17.37 -41.63
C VAL A 593 19.93 -17.55 -43.03
N ALA A 594 19.04 -17.57 -44.02
CA ALA A 594 19.43 -17.74 -45.43
C ALA A 594 18.44 -17.07 -46.38
N VAL A 595 18.97 -16.61 -47.50
CA VAL A 595 18.21 -16.14 -48.68
C VAL A 595 18.77 -16.88 -49.90
N GLY A 596 17.93 -17.60 -50.65
CA GLY A 596 18.38 -18.40 -51.75
C GLY A 596 17.23 -19.18 -52.41
N VAL A 597 17.54 -20.08 -53.31
CA VAL A 597 16.55 -20.91 -54.03
C VAL A 597 16.46 -22.28 -53.37
N LYS A 598 15.22 -22.78 -53.17
CA LYS A 598 14.95 -24.12 -52.58
C LYS A 598 15.62 -24.35 -51.23
N LEU A 599 15.53 -23.37 -50.33
CA LEU A 599 16.10 -23.50 -48.99
C LEU A 599 15.46 -24.67 -48.22
N ASP A 600 16.31 -25.46 -47.56
CA ASP A 600 15.87 -26.52 -46.65
C ASP A 600 15.84 -25.99 -45.21
N ALA A 601 14.70 -26.20 -44.56
CA ALA A 601 14.51 -25.84 -43.15
C ALA A 601 14.71 -27.05 -42.20
N ALA A 602 14.95 -28.24 -42.73
CA ALA A 602 15.08 -29.44 -41.90
C ALA A 602 16.18 -29.34 -40.83
N PRO A 603 17.35 -28.71 -41.09
CA PRO A 603 18.40 -28.55 -40.06
C PRO A 603 17.96 -27.70 -38.84
N PHE A 604 16.95 -26.85 -39.01
CA PHE A 604 16.45 -25.95 -37.97
C PHE A 604 15.15 -26.45 -37.34
N SER A 605 14.70 -27.66 -37.71
CA SER A 605 13.55 -28.32 -37.10
C SER A 605 14.02 -29.14 -35.90
N PRO A 606 13.61 -28.86 -34.67
CA PRO A 606 13.99 -29.67 -33.52
C PRO A 606 13.45 -31.10 -33.69
N ALA A 607 14.30 -32.09 -33.47
CA ALA A 607 14.03 -33.52 -33.66
C ALA A 607 12.92 -34.10 -32.75
N ARG A 608 12.29 -33.28 -31.88
CA ARG A 608 11.24 -33.72 -30.96
C ARG A 608 10.14 -32.67 -30.78
N ARG A 609 8.90 -33.09 -31.14
CA ARG A 609 7.59 -32.60 -30.76
C ARG A 609 7.13 -31.23 -31.26
N ASN A 610 6.23 -31.29 -32.26
CA ASN A 610 5.17 -30.29 -32.54
C ASN A 610 5.54 -28.88 -33.00
N HIS A 611 6.72 -28.64 -33.55
CA HIS A 611 6.96 -27.39 -34.30
C HIS A 611 6.51 -27.56 -35.76
N ARG A 612 5.37 -27.00 -36.11
CA ARG A 612 4.88 -26.95 -37.51
C ARG A 612 5.75 -25.96 -38.28
N LEU A 613 6.47 -26.47 -39.26
CA LEU A 613 7.01 -25.67 -40.37
C LEU A 613 5.83 -24.97 -41.06
N ARG A 614 5.66 -23.69 -40.88
CA ARG A 614 4.67 -22.92 -41.65
C ARG A 614 5.27 -22.56 -43.01
N LYS A 615 4.81 -23.25 -44.06
CA LYS A 615 4.94 -22.77 -45.44
C LYS A 615 3.91 -21.66 -45.60
N TRP A 616 4.37 -20.43 -45.68
CA TRP A 616 3.47 -19.33 -45.97
C TRP A 616 3.36 -19.16 -47.48
N MET A 617 2.25 -19.59 -48.03
CA MET A 617 1.78 -19.29 -49.39
C MET A 617 0.44 -18.59 -49.23
N PRO A 618 0.24 -17.41 -49.80
CA PRO A 618 -1.07 -16.78 -49.76
C PRO A 618 -2.06 -17.68 -50.53
N PRO A 619 -3.25 -17.99 -49.95
CA PRO A 619 -4.24 -18.81 -50.60
C PRO A 619 -4.68 -18.12 -51.93
N GLY A 620 -4.51 -18.79 -53.06
CA GLY A 620 -5.06 -18.38 -54.35
C GLY A 620 -4.29 -17.29 -55.10
N SER A 621 -3.05 -16.92 -54.72
CA SER A 621 -2.27 -15.95 -55.49
C SER A 621 -1.14 -16.60 -56.26
N THR A 622 -1.15 -16.42 -57.56
CA THR A 622 -0.04 -16.74 -58.51
C THR A 622 1.02 -15.63 -58.54
N SER A 623 0.83 -14.56 -57.76
CA SER A 623 1.75 -13.43 -57.74
C SER A 623 2.80 -13.57 -56.64
N PRO A 624 4.08 -13.27 -56.88
CA PRO A 624 5.15 -13.36 -55.90
C PRO A 624 4.94 -12.36 -54.75
N VAL A 625 5.14 -12.82 -53.53
CA VAL A 625 5.13 -11.96 -52.33
C VAL A 625 6.34 -11.03 -52.37
N ALA A 626 6.11 -9.74 -52.37
CA ALA A 626 7.19 -8.76 -52.26
C ALA A 626 7.63 -8.60 -50.79
N LEU A 627 8.84 -9.01 -50.48
CA LEU A 627 9.49 -8.83 -49.16
C LEU A 627 10.58 -7.76 -49.29
N SER A 628 10.39 -6.64 -48.60
CA SER A 628 11.44 -5.64 -48.43
C SER A 628 12.16 -5.91 -47.11
N MET A 629 13.45 -6.16 -47.16
CA MET A 629 14.30 -6.36 -45.99
C MET A 629 15.27 -5.20 -45.90
N SER A 630 15.18 -4.44 -44.83
CA SER A 630 16.17 -3.43 -44.48
C SER A 630 17.14 -4.03 -43.44
N ILE A 631 18.36 -4.30 -43.84
CA ILE A 631 19.42 -4.77 -42.93
C ILE A 631 20.08 -3.53 -42.32
N ARG A 632 19.64 -3.15 -41.11
CA ARG A 632 20.48 -2.36 -40.22
C ARG A 632 21.04 -3.26 -39.12
N THR A 633 22.19 -2.94 -38.62
CA THR A 633 22.90 -3.65 -37.53
C THR A 633 22.21 -3.51 -36.16
N SER A 634 20.90 -3.47 -36.12
CA SER A 634 20.00 -3.48 -34.97
C SER A 634 18.60 -3.92 -35.38
N PRO A 635 17.75 -4.46 -34.50
CA PRO A 635 16.77 -5.50 -34.77
C PRO A 635 15.85 -5.23 -35.95
N PHE A 636 15.66 -6.27 -36.74
CA PHE A 636 15.00 -6.28 -38.04
C PHE A 636 13.52 -5.89 -38.00
N ARG A 637 13.12 -5.03 -38.95
CA ARG A 637 11.72 -4.76 -39.28
C ARG A 637 11.41 -5.37 -40.65
N VAL A 638 10.53 -6.37 -40.69
CA VAL A 638 9.97 -6.87 -41.95
C VAL A 638 8.80 -5.96 -42.31
N VAL A 639 8.91 -5.21 -43.40
CA VAL A 639 7.81 -4.43 -43.97
C VAL A 639 7.29 -5.17 -45.19
N SER A 640 6.05 -5.64 -45.12
CA SER A 640 5.32 -6.18 -46.29
C SER A 640 4.62 -5.01 -46.99
N THR A 641 4.99 -4.69 -48.22
CA THR A 641 4.23 -3.76 -49.05
C THR A 641 3.23 -4.55 -49.92
N LYS A 642 1.95 -4.27 -49.74
CA LYS A 642 0.87 -4.79 -50.56
C LYS A 642 0.61 -3.90 -51.77
N ASP A 643 0.32 -4.55 -52.89
CA ASP A 643 -0.32 -3.94 -54.05
C ASP A 643 -1.73 -3.44 -53.67
N ARG A 644 -2.16 -2.30 -54.21
CA ARG A 644 -3.31 -1.48 -53.76
C ARG A 644 -4.72 -2.08 -54.00
N THR A 645 -4.87 -3.37 -54.22
CA THR A 645 -6.16 -3.98 -54.58
C THR A 645 -6.67 -5.10 -53.68
N ALA A 646 -6.04 -5.36 -52.55
CA ALA A 646 -6.51 -6.37 -51.59
C ALA A 646 -6.60 -5.84 -50.17
N SER A 647 -7.70 -6.14 -49.46
CA SER A 647 -8.00 -5.75 -48.07
C SER A 647 -6.86 -5.96 -47.07
N PRO A 648 -6.68 -5.08 -46.09
CA PRO A 648 -5.52 -5.11 -45.22
C PRO A 648 -5.63 -6.22 -44.18
N VAL A 649 -4.83 -7.26 -44.30
CA VAL A 649 -4.46 -8.09 -43.14
C VAL A 649 -3.33 -7.34 -42.44
N LYS A 650 -3.64 -6.69 -41.34
CA LYS A 650 -2.65 -6.07 -40.46
C LYS A 650 -1.84 -7.17 -39.78
N CYS A 651 -0.61 -7.39 -40.24
CA CYS A 651 0.35 -8.18 -39.47
C CYS A 651 0.81 -7.36 -38.24
N ALA A 652 0.27 -7.68 -37.06
CA ALA A 652 0.69 -7.11 -35.79
C ALA A 652 2.02 -7.74 -35.29
N TRP A 653 3.11 -7.55 -36.07
CA TRP A 653 4.46 -8.09 -35.73
C TRP A 653 5.47 -7.00 -35.45
N ALA A 654 5.06 -5.91 -34.87
CA ALA A 654 5.98 -4.79 -34.66
C ALA A 654 5.96 -4.24 -33.24
N MET A 655 6.06 -5.08 -32.19
CA MET A 655 6.44 -4.63 -30.84
C MET A 655 6.71 -5.84 -29.95
N TRP A 656 7.93 -6.29 -29.94
CA TRP A 656 8.52 -7.07 -28.84
C TRP A 656 10.00 -6.72 -28.71
#